data_a96c2e720de21393dc90cda262187aa5
#
_entry.id   a96c2e720de21393dc90cda262187aa5
#
_cell.length_a   1.000
_cell.length_b   1.000
_cell.length_c   1.000
_cell.angle_alpha   90.00
_cell.angle_beta   90.00
_cell.angle_gamma   90.00
#
_symmetry.space_group_name_H-M   'P 1'
#
loop_
_entity.id
_entity.type
_entity.pdbx_description
1 polymer ?
#
loop_
_entity_poly.entity_id
_entity_poly.type
_entity_poly.pdbx_seq_one_letter_code
_entity_poly.pdbx_strand_id
1 'polypeptide(L)'
;MEKILESLPMIPLRGMTILPEMVVHFDISRKKSIEAVQEAMVGDQRIFLVTQREVETEEPQQKELFEIGTIGTIKQVIKLPKKILRILVVGEERAMLRNIECGEPYMRALVEVEREEKKELPEEEGIQEQDPQTEALVRNLKEMFAELGVKSPKVSKETVAQILDIDDPKKLIRQICANIPLPYRELQELLNEGDPWKLYELLSFKLVNELQIMNIKEELQVKVKERVDKHQREYILREQLKLIREELGDDTTMSDAEEFEAATKKMEASKEVKEKLMKEIKRFKNSMGSAAETSVIRTYIETMLEMPWDKKKEESYDLSYAKEVLEKEHYGLEEVKECVLEYLAVRTLTQKGNTPILCLVGPPGTGKTSIARSLAKALHKPYVRISLGGVKDEAEIRGHRKTYVGAMPGRIANGLKTAGVKNPLMLLDEIDKASSDYKGDTFSALLEVLDSEQNYKFRDHYLEVPVDLSEVLFVTTANSLQTIPRPLLDRMEIIEISSYTENEKEHIADRHLIPKQLERHGLSEEQLQISKNAVGKMIRSYTKEAGVRQLERKIGAICRKSAKEILEKDRKKIRVTEKNIEKYLGKEIFTYEMANETDEVGIVRGLAWTSVGGDTLQIEVNLMPGKGELLLTGQLGDVMKESAMAGISYIRSISEKYGIEADYFEKHDFHVHIPEGAVPKDGPSAGITMATAIFSAILNRKVRADVAMTGEITLRGRVLPIGGLKEKLLAAKNAGIKKVLIPARNKRDVEELSAEITKGLEIIPVEQMEEVLEHAFVPE
;
A
#
# COMPACT_ATOMS: atom_id res chain seq x y z
N MET A 1 -11.18 -44.69 -22.16
CA MET A 1 -10.70 -44.54 -20.77
C MET A 1 -11.78 -44.99 -19.84
N GLU A 2 -11.51 -46.01 -19.03
CA GLU A 2 -12.45 -46.52 -18.03
C GLU A 2 -12.23 -45.74 -16.72
N LYS A 3 -13.32 -45.22 -16.14
CA LYS A 3 -13.27 -44.54 -14.84
C LYS A 3 -13.50 -45.53 -13.75
N ILE A 4 -12.47 -45.82 -12.96
CA ILE A 4 -12.49 -46.79 -11.89
C ILE A 4 -12.52 -46.05 -10.56
N LEU A 5 -13.45 -46.42 -9.68
CA LEU A 5 -13.50 -45.91 -8.32
C LEU A 5 -12.73 -46.84 -7.41
N GLU A 6 -11.75 -46.36 -6.70
CA GLU A 6 -10.94 -47.08 -5.72
C GLU A 6 -11.03 -46.42 -4.35
N SER A 7 -11.08 -47.21 -3.29
CA SER A 7 -11.04 -46.74 -1.91
C SER A 7 -9.68 -47.01 -1.31
N LEU A 8 -8.88 -45.94 -1.04
CA LEU A 8 -7.50 -46.07 -0.60
C LEU A 8 -7.23 -45.31 0.72
N PRO A 9 -6.28 -45.78 1.54
CA PRO A 9 -5.74 -44.95 2.63
C PRO A 9 -5.17 -43.66 2.06
N MET A 10 -5.34 -42.55 2.77
CA MET A 10 -4.98 -41.21 2.29
C MET A 10 -4.05 -40.48 3.25
N ILE A 11 -3.08 -39.77 2.68
CA ILE A 11 -2.21 -38.82 3.40
C ILE A 11 -2.35 -37.43 2.85
N PRO A 12 -2.79 -36.42 3.63
CA PRO A 12 -2.68 -35.02 3.31
C PRO A 12 -1.23 -34.53 3.41
N LEU A 13 -0.68 -34.03 2.30
CA LEU A 13 0.70 -33.55 2.21
C LEU A 13 0.78 -32.05 2.52
N ARG A 14 1.76 -31.65 3.32
CA ARG A 14 2.03 -30.25 3.67
C ARG A 14 3.16 -29.66 2.84
N GLY A 15 2.86 -28.64 2.04
CA GLY A 15 3.86 -27.90 1.25
C GLY A 15 4.61 -28.77 0.25
N MET A 16 4.03 -29.89 -0.16
CA MET A 16 4.61 -30.83 -1.11
C MET A 16 3.51 -31.38 -2.01
N THR A 17 3.81 -31.53 -3.30
CA THR A 17 2.98 -32.23 -4.26
C THR A 17 3.80 -33.34 -4.90
N ILE A 18 3.24 -34.51 -5.01
CA ILE A 18 3.88 -35.68 -5.64
C ILE A 18 3.19 -35.94 -6.96
N LEU A 19 3.99 -36.02 -8.01
CA LEU A 19 3.50 -36.33 -9.36
C LEU A 19 3.73 -37.83 -9.67
N PRO A 20 3.03 -38.39 -10.66
CA PRO A 20 3.34 -39.71 -11.20
C PRO A 20 4.82 -39.82 -11.59
N GLU A 21 5.42 -40.99 -11.36
CA GLU A 21 6.84 -41.32 -11.58
C GLU A 21 7.84 -40.63 -10.64
N MET A 22 7.38 -39.77 -9.74
CA MET A 22 8.20 -39.12 -8.72
C MET A 22 8.57 -40.10 -7.62
N VAL A 23 9.85 -40.17 -7.27
CA VAL A 23 10.34 -40.96 -6.14
C VAL A 23 10.73 -40.03 -5.01
N VAL A 24 9.97 -40.03 -3.93
CA VAL A 24 10.17 -39.07 -2.84
C VAL A 24 10.17 -39.77 -1.47
N HIS A 25 11.07 -39.34 -0.62
CA HIS A 25 11.03 -39.69 0.79
C HIS A 25 10.63 -38.48 1.62
N PHE A 26 9.74 -38.68 2.58
CA PHE A 26 9.30 -37.64 3.50
C PHE A 26 8.90 -38.22 4.87
N ASP A 27 8.87 -37.31 5.85
CA ASP A 27 8.63 -37.65 7.24
C ASP A 27 7.17 -37.40 7.60
N ILE A 28 6.57 -38.38 8.29
CA ILE A 28 5.19 -38.35 8.76
C ILE A 28 5.20 -38.36 10.28
N SER A 29 4.50 -37.39 10.87
CA SER A 29 4.36 -37.25 12.33
C SER A 29 2.90 -37.32 12.83
N ARG A 30 1.93 -37.09 11.95
CA ARG A 30 0.50 -37.12 12.29
C ARG A 30 0.05 -38.55 12.55
N LYS A 31 -0.68 -38.77 13.66
CA LYS A 31 -1.18 -40.09 14.07
C LYS A 31 -2.02 -40.77 12.98
N LYS A 32 -3.01 -40.05 12.41
CA LYS A 32 -3.88 -40.54 11.33
C LYS A 32 -3.11 -40.92 10.07
N SER A 33 -2.07 -40.17 9.71
CA SER A 33 -1.21 -40.47 8.54
C SER A 33 -0.30 -41.70 8.81
N ILE A 34 0.17 -41.89 10.05
CA ILE A 34 0.94 -43.05 10.46
C ILE A 34 0.07 -44.31 10.36
N GLU A 35 -1.15 -44.24 10.85
CA GLU A 35 -2.12 -45.36 10.77
C GLU A 35 -2.50 -45.69 9.33
N ALA A 36 -2.67 -44.67 8.47
CA ALA A 36 -2.90 -44.83 7.02
C ALA A 36 -1.75 -45.58 6.33
N VAL A 37 -0.49 -45.28 6.69
CA VAL A 37 0.69 -45.99 6.17
C VAL A 37 0.72 -47.44 6.66
N GLN A 38 0.40 -47.69 7.94
CA GLN A 38 0.38 -49.04 8.48
C GLN A 38 -0.66 -49.91 7.78
N GLU A 39 -1.84 -49.36 7.53
CA GLU A 39 -2.90 -50.04 6.78
C GLU A 39 -2.48 -50.35 5.34
N ALA A 40 -1.92 -49.34 4.64
CA ALA A 40 -1.41 -49.51 3.28
C ALA A 40 -0.35 -50.65 3.22
N MET A 41 0.53 -50.73 4.23
CA MET A 41 1.58 -51.76 4.29
C MET A 41 1.05 -53.17 4.59
N VAL A 42 -0.14 -53.31 5.17
CA VAL A 42 -0.83 -54.58 5.35
C VAL A 42 -1.53 -55.02 4.06
N GLY A 43 -1.98 -54.08 3.26
CA GLY A 43 -2.66 -54.30 2.00
C GLY A 43 -1.70 -54.39 0.78
N ASP A 44 -2.07 -53.69 -0.28
CA ASP A 44 -1.35 -53.65 -1.57
C ASP A 44 -0.23 -52.59 -1.64
N GLN A 45 0.08 -51.97 -0.53
CA GLN A 45 1.07 -50.85 -0.39
C GLN A 45 0.68 -49.57 -1.15
N ARG A 46 -0.53 -49.50 -1.65
CA ARG A 46 -1.03 -48.32 -2.38
C ARG A 46 -1.62 -47.31 -1.41
N ILE A 47 -1.33 -46.05 -1.65
CA ILE A 47 -1.79 -44.95 -0.83
C ILE A 47 -2.11 -43.73 -1.71
N PHE A 48 -3.17 -43.01 -1.34
CA PHE A 48 -3.52 -41.76 -2.03
C PHE A 48 -2.86 -40.56 -1.35
N LEU A 49 -2.15 -39.79 -2.11
CA LEU A 49 -1.37 -38.62 -1.68
C LEU A 49 -1.99 -37.36 -2.26
N VAL A 50 -2.46 -36.47 -1.40
CA VAL A 50 -3.13 -35.23 -1.82
C VAL A 50 -2.58 -34.04 -1.07
N THR A 51 -2.31 -32.95 -1.78
CA THR A 51 -1.73 -31.73 -1.23
C THR A 51 -2.78 -30.90 -0.51
N GLN A 52 -2.42 -30.34 0.63
CA GLN A 52 -3.24 -29.35 1.35
C GLN A 52 -3.13 -27.97 0.70
N ARG A 53 -4.25 -27.23 0.63
CA ARG A 53 -4.25 -25.84 0.13
C ARG A 53 -3.48 -24.92 1.06
N GLU A 54 -3.68 -25.06 2.38
CA GLU A 54 -2.99 -24.30 3.43
C GLU A 54 -2.09 -25.22 4.25
N VAL A 55 -0.82 -24.82 4.41
CA VAL A 55 0.21 -25.63 5.08
C VAL A 55 -0.03 -25.74 6.60
N GLU A 56 -0.68 -24.73 7.20
CA GLU A 56 -0.84 -24.62 8.65
C GLU A 56 -1.96 -25.47 9.23
N THR A 57 -2.90 -25.95 8.42
CA THR A 57 -4.05 -26.75 8.88
C THR A 57 -3.59 -28.11 9.42
N GLU A 58 -3.91 -28.40 10.66
CA GLU A 58 -3.51 -29.70 11.28
C GLU A 58 -4.37 -30.88 10.82
N GLU A 59 -5.69 -30.73 10.79
CA GLU A 59 -6.64 -31.75 10.33
C GLU A 59 -7.48 -31.19 9.17
N PRO A 60 -7.02 -31.36 7.93
CA PRO A 60 -7.71 -30.77 6.78
C PRO A 60 -9.02 -31.52 6.47
N GLN A 61 -10.07 -30.74 6.21
CA GLN A 61 -11.30 -31.22 5.64
C GLN A 61 -11.19 -31.32 4.11
N GLN A 62 -12.12 -31.99 3.44
CA GLN A 62 -12.10 -32.17 2.00
C GLN A 62 -11.95 -30.86 1.21
N LYS A 63 -12.58 -29.77 1.65
CA LYS A 63 -12.50 -28.45 1.00
C LYS A 63 -11.12 -27.78 1.08
N GLU A 64 -10.32 -28.22 2.05
CA GLU A 64 -8.95 -27.68 2.29
C GLU A 64 -7.88 -28.50 1.57
N LEU A 65 -8.29 -29.54 0.85
CA LEU A 65 -7.44 -30.35 -0.01
C LEU A 65 -7.60 -29.93 -1.48
N PHE A 66 -6.59 -30.23 -2.29
CA PHE A 66 -6.77 -30.16 -3.74
C PHE A 66 -7.61 -31.36 -4.22
N GLU A 67 -8.33 -31.17 -5.32
CA GLU A 67 -9.21 -32.21 -5.85
C GLU A 67 -8.45 -33.34 -6.53
N ILE A 68 -7.25 -33.03 -7.04
CA ILE A 68 -6.40 -33.98 -7.74
C ILE A 68 -5.17 -34.28 -6.91
N GLY A 69 -4.90 -35.56 -6.74
CA GLY A 69 -3.74 -36.10 -6.07
C GLY A 69 -3.11 -37.25 -6.87
N THR A 70 -2.17 -37.94 -6.25
CA THR A 70 -1.44 -39.05 -6.87
C THR A 70 -1.60 -40.32 -6.03
N ILE A 71 -1.93 -41.43 -6.66
CA ILE A 71 -1.82 -42.76 -6.05
C ILE A 71 -0.36 -43.16 -6.13
N GLY A 72 0.23 -43.54 -5.02
CA GLY A 72 1.60 -43.98 -4.97
C GLY A 72 1.73 -45.31 -4.22
N THR A 73 2.81 -46.03 -4.50
CA THR A 73 3.19 -47.25 -3.83
C THR A 73 4.29 -46.97 -2.81
N ILE A 74 4.12 -47.44 -1.58
CA ILE A 74 5.10 -47.32 -0.52
C ILE A 74 6.17 -48.42 -0.71
N LYS A 75 7.40 -48.01 -1.00
CA LYS A 75 8.53 -48.96 -1.21
C LYS A 75 9.32 -49.24 0.07
N GLN A 76 9.38 -48.29 0.99
CA GLN A 76 10.15 -48.42 2.21
C GLN A 76 9.56 -47.57 3.35
N VAL A 77 9.59 -48.14 4.58
CA VAL A 77 9.19 -47.44 5.80
C VAL A 77 10.30 -47.57 6.84
N ILE A 78 10.79 -46.44 7.35
CA ILE A 78 11.83 -46.36 8.37
C ILE A 78 11.25 -45.67 9.61
N LYS A 79 11.38 -46.32 10.76
CA LYS A 79 10.95 -45.73 12.04
C LYS A 79 12.06 -44.83 12.59
N LEU A 80 11.76 -43.57 12.82
CA LEU A 80 12.65 -42.58 13.43
C LEU A 80 12.27 -42.32 14.91
N PRO A 81 13.17 -41.74 15.72
CA PRO A 81 12.86 -41.30 17.08
C PRO A 81 11.65 -40.34 17.11
N LYS A 82 10.98 -40.24 18.28
CA LYS A 82 9.81 -39.37 18.49
C LYS A 82 8.54 -39.76 17.70
N LYS A 83 8.35 -41.04 17.38
CA LYS A 83 7.19 -41.54 16.62
C LYS A 83 7.03 -40.95 15.22
N ILE A 84 8.12 -40.62 14.56
CA ILE A 84 8.15 -40.15 13.17
C ILE A 84 8.40 -41.37 12.26
N LEU A 85 7.62 -41.48 11.18
CA LEU A 85 7.88 -42.47 10.12
C LEU A 85 8.45 -41.72 8.90
N ARG A 86 9.59 -42.21 8.39
CA ARG A 86 10.10 -41.81 7.06
C ARG A 86 9.67 -42.85 6.06
N ILE A 87 8.95 -42.44 5.04
CA ILE A 87 8.50 -43.30 3.96
C ILE A 87 9.14 -42.94 2.64
N LEU A 88 9.42 -43.94 1.84
CA LEU A 88 9.78 -43.80 0.43
C LEU A 88 8.59 -44.20 -0.41
N VAL A 89 8.07 -43.27 -1.20
CA VAL A 89 6.91 -43.50 -2.06
C VAL A 89 7.26 -43.21 -3.51
N VAL A 90 6.73 -44.02 -4.39
CA VAL A 90 6.76 -43.80 -5.83
C VAL A 90 5.37 -43.43 -6.29
N GLY A 91 5.21 -42.26 -6.88
CA GLY A 91 3.94 -41.85 -7.50
C GLY A 91 3.67 -42.70 -8.74
N GLU A 92 2.46 -43.21 -8.88
CA GLU A 92 2.11 -44.07 -10.01
C GLU A 92 1.06 -43.46 -10.93
N GLU A 93 -0.11 -43.13 -10.39
CA GLU A 93 -1.27 -42.72 -11.17
C GLU A 93 -1.88 -41.41 -10.62
N ARG A 94 -2.32 -40.53 -11.51
CA ARG A 94 -3.11 -39.36 -11.17
C ARG A 94 -4.54 -39.79 -10.81
N ALA A 95 -5.09 -39.27 -9.72
CA ALA A 95 -6.45 -39.62 -9.31
C ALA A 95 -7.20 -38.40 -8.76
N MET A 96 -8.51 -38.38 -8.97
CA MET A 96 -9.40 -37.33 -8.47
C MET A 96 -10.05 -37.77 -7.17
N LEU A 97 -9.94 -36.95 -6.13
CA LEU A 97 -10.62 -37.15 -4.85
C LEU A 97 -12.12 -36.88 -5.01
N ARG A 98 -12.93 -37.91 -4.87
CA ARG A 98 -14.39 -37.79 -4.89
C ARG A 98 -14.98 -37.53 -3.51
N ASN A 99 -14.59 -38.30 -2.54
CA ASN A 99 -15.08 -38.19 -1.15
C ASN A 99 -14.08 -38.76 -0.16
N ILE A 100 -14.11 -38.25 1.08
CA ILE A 100 -13.44 -38.87 2.21
C ILE A 100 -14.45 -39.77 2.90
N GLU A 101 -14.23 -41.10 2.84
CA GLU A 101 -15.18 -42.10 3.34
C GLU A 101 -15.09 -42.28 4.85
N CYS A 102 -13.90 -42.16 5.43
CA CYS A 102 -13.64 -42.35 6.84
C CYS A 102 -12.54 -41.37 7.32
N GLY A 103 -12.74 -40.80 8.50
CA GLY A 103 -11.75 -39.89 9.13
C GLY A 103 -11.08 -40.50 10.35
N GLU A 104 -11.54 -41.68 10.86
CA GLU A 104 -10.97 -42.39 11.99
C GLU A 104 -11.02 -43.93 11.77
N PRO A 105 -9.97 -44.69 12.14
CA PRO A 105 -8.73 -44.25 12.80
C PRO A 105 -7.74 -43.51 11.88
N TYR A 106 -7.90 -43.62 10.56
CA TYR A 106 -7.11 -42.92 9.53
C TYR A 106 -8.03 -42.37 8.44
N MET A 107 -7.50 -41.50 7.60
CA MET A 107 -8.25 -40.97 6.47
C MET A 107 -8.27 -41.97 5.31
N ARG A 108 -9.47 -42.28 4.83
CA ARG A 108 -9.69 -43.12 3.64
C ARG A 108 -10.47 -42.33 2.59
N ALA A 109 -9.97 -42.32 1.39
CA ALA A 109 -10.53 -41.54 0.30
C ALA A 109 -11.06 -42.44 -0.81
N LEU A 110 -12.24 -42.10 -1.31
CA LEU A 110 -12.74 -42.63 -2.58
C LEU A 110 -12.17 -41.76 -3.69
N VAL A 111 -11.38 -42.39 -4.55
CA VAL A 111 -10.69 -41.71 -5.66
C VAL A 111 -11.13 -42.29 -7.01
N GLU A 112 -11.22 -41.45 -8.00
CA GLU A 112 -11.52 -41.82 -9.38
C GLU A 112 -10.22 -41.78 -10.21
N VAL A 113 -9.92 -42.90 -10.83
CA VAL A 113 -8.73 -43.08 -11.68
C VAL A 113 -9.18 -43.28 -13.12
N GLU A 114 -8.55 -42.60 -14.04
CA GLU A 114 -8.74 -42.79 -15.49
C GLU A 114 -7.64 -43.72 -16.02
N ARG A 115 -7.96 -44.96 -16.35
CA ARG A 115 -7.02 -45.90 -16.94
C ARG A 115 -7.27 -46.05 -18.44
N GLU A 116 -6.19 -45.95 -19.23
CA GLU A 116 -6.24 -46.31 -20.66
C GLU A 116 -6.36 -47.83 -20.78
N GLU A 117 -7.36 -48.35 -21.54
CA GLU A 117 -7.42 -49.72 -21.87
C GLU A 117 -6.14 -50.14 -22.60
N LYS A 118 -5.38 -51.06 -22.07
CA LYS A 118 -4.31 -51.73 -22.81
C LYS A 118 -4.95 -52.55 -23.92
N LYS A 119 -5.09 -51.99 -25.13
CA LYS A 119 -5.26 -52.78 -26.32
C LYS A 119 -3.91 -53.44 -26.62
N GLU A 120 -3.82 -54.75 -26.39
CA GLU A 120 -2.75 -55.56 -26.99
C GLU A 120 -2.92 -55.48 -28.50
N LEU A 121 -2.14 -54.64 -29.14
CA LEU A 121 -1.95 -54.65 -30.59
C LEU A 121 -0.82 -55.62 -30.89
N PRO A 122 -0.95 -56.46 -31.96
CA PRO A 122 0.11 -57.37 -32.35
C PRO A 122 1.35 -56.59 -32.79
N GLU A 123 2.51 -57.13 -32.44
CA GLU A 123 3.81 -56.66 -32.92
C GLU A 123 3.88 -56.78 -34.46
N GLU A 124 3.59 -55.69 -35.16
CA GLU A 124 4.07 -55.49 -36.51
C GLU A 124 5.01 -54.28 -36.49
N GLU A 125 6.25 -54.54 -36.85
CA GLU A 125 7.31 -53.58 -37.13
C GLU A 125 6.83 -52.59 -38.20
N GLY A 126 6.44 -51.40 -37.76
CA GLY A 126 6.17 -50.24 -38.61
C GLY A 126 6.72 -49.02 -37.93
N ILE A 127 7.78 -48.44 -38.46
CA ILE A 127 8.30 -47.13 -38.14
C ILE A 127 7.12 -46.16 -38.26
N GLN A 128 6.49 -45.78 -37.15
CA GLN A 128 5.56 -44.67 -37.14
C GLN A 128 6.39 -43.41 -37.36
N GLU A 129 6.25 -42.78 -38.53
CA GLU A 129 6.68 -41.41 -38.76
C GLU A 129 6.07 -40.52 -37.67
N GLN A 130 6.89 -40.09 -36.75
CA GLN A 130 6.46 -39.15 -35.75
C GLN A 130 6.06 -37.85 -36.49
N ASP A 131 4.87 -37.33 -36.17
CA ASP A 131 4.41 -36.05 -36.65
C ASP A 131 5.51 -34.99 -36.38
N PRO A 132 5.95 -34.21 -37.40
CA PRO A 132 7.01 -33.23 -37.28
C PRO A 132 6.79 -32.23 -36.10
N GLN A 133 5.54 -31.98 -35.74
CA GLN A 133 5.20 -31.18 -34.60
C GLN A 133 5.59 -31.84 -33.27
N THR A 134 5.31 -33.11 -33.13
CA THR A 134 5.66 -33.90 -31.91
C THR A 134 7.17 -34.02 -31.75
N GLU A 135 7.92 -34.22 -32.83
CA GLU A 135 9.38 -34.27 -32.80
C GLU A 135 9.98 -32.94 -32.39
N ALA A 136 9.45 -31.81 -32.90
CA ALA A 136 9.88 -30.46 -32.49
C ALA A 136 9.64 -30.18 -31.00
N LEU A 137 8.52 -30.67 -30.47
CA LEU A 137 8.17 -30.53 -29.05
C LEU A 137 9.13 -31.30 -28.14
N VAL A 138 9.40 -32.57 -28.50
CA VAL A 138 10.37 -33.42 -27.77
C VAL A 138 11.73 -32.76 -27.73
N ARG A 139 12.22 -32.26 -28.88
CA ARG A 139 13.50 -31.58 -28.99
C ARG A 139 13.56 -30.32 -28.09
N ASN A 140 12.53 -29.48 -28.16
CA ASN A 140 12.45 -28.26 -27.38
C ASN A 140 12.48 -28.54 -25.86
N LEU A 141 11.71 -29.53 -25.39
CA LEU A 141 11.74 -29.91 -23.96
C LEU A 141 13.09 -30.47 -23.53
N LYS A 142 13.72 -31.29 -24.35
CA LYS A 142 15.07 -31.84 -24.09
C LYS A 142 16.11 -30.71 -23.97
N GLU A 143 16.08 -29.74 -24.90
CA GLU A 143 16.99 -28.57 -24.86
C GLU A 143 16.80 -27.72 -23.61
N MET A 144 15.55 -27.35 -23.29
CA MET A 144 15.26 -26.56 -22.10
C MET A 144 15.63 -27.29 -20.79
N PHE A 145 15.34 -28.59 -20.70
CA PHE A 145 15.70 -29.37 -19.53
C PHE A 145 17.20 -29.59 -19.38
N ALA A 146 17.92 -29.78 -20.50
CA ALA A 146 19.37 -29.84 -20.51
C ALA A 146 20.00 -28.53 -19.99
N GLU A 147 19.50 -27.38 -20.46
CA GLU A 147 19.94 -26.07 -19.99
C GLU A 147 19.66 -25.88 -18.49
N LEU A 148 18.48 -26.30 -18.02
CA LEU A 148 18.13 -26.26 -16.59
C LEU A 148 19.10 -27.12 -15.76
N GLY A 149 19.43 -28.32 -16.24
CA GLY A 149 20.36 -29.22 -15.56
C GLY A 149 21.79 -28.69 -15.43
N VAL A 150 22.22 -27.87 -16.41
CA VAL A 150 23.53 -27.17 -16.31
C VAL A 150 23.52 -26.08 -15.24
N LYS A 151 22.42 -25.36 -15.09
CA LYS A 151 22.31 -24.18 -14.23
C LYS A 151 21.80 -24.52 -12.82
N SER A 152 21.06 -25.60 -12.65
CA SER A 152 20.43 -25.99 -11.38
C SER A 152 21.23 -27.06 -10.64
N PRO A 153 21.77 -26.77 -9.45
CA PRO A 153 22.43 -27.79 -8.63
C PRO A 153 21.47 -28.85 -8.05
N LYS A 154 20.17 -28.66 -8.20
CA LYS A 154 19.14 -29.58 -7.70
C LYS A 154 18.86 -30.74 -8.64
N VAL A 155 19.26 -30.63 -9.90
CA VAL A 155 19.08 -31.69 -10.91
C VAL A 155 20.42 -32.35 -11.19
N SER A 156 20.51 -33.66 -10.95
CA SER A 156 21.79 -34.36 -11.16
C SER A 156 22.09 -34.57 -12.65
N LYS A 157 23.37 -34.55 -13.00
CA LYS A 157 23.78 -34.79 -14.39
C LYS A 157 23.35 -36.18 -14.90
N GLU A 158 23.25 -37.16 -14.02
CA GLU A 158 22.79 -38.51 -14.31
C GLU A 158 21.29 -38.50 -14.65
N THR A 159 20.49 -37.75 -13.90
CA THR A 159 19.04 -37.57 -14.16
C THR A 159 18.82 -36.87 -15.51
N VAL A 160 19.62 -35.86 -15.82
CA VAL A 160 19.52 -35.16 -17.11
C VAL A 160 19.81 -36.14 -18.26
N ALA A 161 20.90 -36.92 -18.17
CA ALA A 161 21.27 -37.89 -19.20
C ALA A 161 20.15 -38.94 -19.41
N GLN A 162 19.57 -39.48 -18.33
CA GLN A 162 18.49 -40.45 -18.39
C GLN A 162 17.21 -39.88 -19.05
N ILE A 163 16.88 -38.63 -18.79
CA ILE A 163 15.68 -37.98 -19.37
C ILE A 163 15.91 -37.63 -20.83
N LEU A 164 17.12 -37.22 -21.22
CA LEU A 164 17.43 -36.94 -22.61
C LEU A 164 17.41 -38.17 -23.56
N ASP A 165 17.53 -39.38 -22.96
CA ASP A 165 17.51 -40.63 -23.67
C ASP A 165 16.08 -41.16 -23.92
N ILE A 166 15.05 -40.44 -23.44
CA ILE A 166 13.65 -40.82 -23.59
C ILE A 166 13.09 -40.22 -24.90
N ASP A 167 12.59 -41.07 -25.79
CA ASP A 167 12.01 -40.66 -27.08
C ASP A 167 10.47 -40.62 -27.07
N ASP A 168 9.82 -41.28 -26.14
CA ASP A 168 8.36 -41.23 -25.99
C ASP A 168 7.94 -39.85 -25.36
N PRO A 169 7.17 -39.04 -26.12
CA PRO A 169 6.75 -37.71 -25.64
C PRO A 169 5.99 -37.72 -24.34
N LYS A 170 5.09 -38.66 -24.12
CA LYS A 170 4.28 -38.76 -22.92
C LYS A 170 5.16 -39.08 -21.71
N LYS A 171 6.09 -40.01 -21.88
CA LYS A 171 7.03 -40.41 -20.84
C LYS A 171 8.04 -39.30 -20.53
N LEU A 172 8.52 -38.59 -21.55
CA LEU A 172 9.43 -37.46 -21.42
C LEU A 172 8.79 -36.35 -20.58
N ILE A 173 7.58 -35.94 -20.91
CA ILE A 173 6.85 -34.88 -20.13
C ILE A 173 6.71 -35.29 -18.66
N ARG A 174 6.28 -36.53 -18.37
CA ARG A 174 6.14 -37.02 -17.01
C ARG A 174 7.45 -37.02 -16.24
N GLN A 175 8.53 -37.49 -16.87
CA GLN A 175 9.85 -37.52 -16.24
C GLN A 175 10.43 -36.13 -16.01
N ILE A 176 10.22 -35.17 -16.89
CA ILE A 176 10.61 -33.79 -16.66
C ILE A 176 9.77 -33.19 -15.52
N CYS A 177 8.45 -33.38 -15.51
CA CYS A 177 7.58 -32.93 -14.42
C CYS A 177 8.02 -33.49 -13.06
N ALA A 178 8.42 -34.76 -13.01
CA ALA A 178 8.87 -35.42 -11.77
C ALA A 178 10.22 -34.89 -11.25
N ASN A 179 11.06 -34.31 -12.11
CA ASN A 179 12.43 -33.89 -11.76
C ASN A 179 12.67 -32.38 -11.83
N ILE A 180 11.65 -31.58 -12.18
CA ILE A 180 11.76 -30.11 -12.19
C ILE A 180 11.67 -29.54 -10.78
N PRO A 181 12.58 -28.66 -10.33
CA PRO A 181 12.62 -28.14 -8.96
C PRO A 181 11.64 -26.99 -8.70
N LEU A 182 10.36 -27.17 -8.93
CA LEU A 182 9.31 -26.16 -8.75
C LEU A 182 8.72 -26.19 -7.32
N PRO A 183 8.13 -25.06 -6.86
CA PRO A 183 7.31 -25.00 -5.65
C PRO A 183 6.08 -25.91 -5.74
N TYR A 184 5.61 -26.44 -4.60
CA TYR A 184 4.52 -27.41 -4.55
C TYR A 184 3.22 -26.92 -5.21
N ARG A 185 2.91 -25.62 -5.17
CA ARG A 185 1.72 -25.06 -5.83
C ARG A 185 1.82 -25.14 -7.36
N GLU A 186 3.00 -24.90 -7.89
CA GLU A 186 3.25 -25.02 -9.33
C GLU A 186 3.29 -26.48 -9.80
N LEU A 187 3.83 -27.38 -8.98
CA LEU A 187 3.73 -28.82 -9.23
C LEU A 187 2.27 -29.30 -9.19
N GLN A 188 1.43 -28.69 -8.33
CA GLN A 188 0.00 -28.99 -8.30
C GLN A 188 -0.73 -28.51 -9.56
N GLU A 189 -0.33 -27.37 -10.13
CA GLU A 189 -0.85 -26.91 -11.41
C GLU A 189 -0.56 -27.92 -12.54
N LEU A 190 0.66 -28.45 -12.57
CA LEU A 190 1.03 -29.50 -13.52
C LEU A 190 0.24 -30.80 -13.29
N LEU A 191 0.02 -31.20 -12.03
CA LEU A 191 -0.77 -32.37 -11.68
C LEU A 191 -2.25 -32.22 -12.07
N ASN A 192 -2.79 -31.01 -11.99
CA ASN A 192 -4.18 -30.72 -12.31
C ASN A 192 -4.48 -30.85 -13.80
N GLU A 193 -3.49 -30.63 -14.67
CA GLU A 193 -3.70 -30.72 -16.11
C GLU A 193 -3.66 -32.19 -16.59
N GLY A 194 -4.72 -32.60 -17.23
CA GLY A 194 -4.87 -33.96 -17.74
C GLY A 194 -4.65 -34.08 -19.24
N ASP A 195 -4.73 -32.99 -19.99
CA ASP A 195 -4.49 -32.95 -21.42
C ASP A 195 -2.99 -32.87 -21.72
N PRO A 196 -2.41 -33.82 -22.43
CA PRO A 196 -0.97 -33.82 -22.72
C PRO A 196 -0.46 -32.55 -23.43
N TRP A 197 -1.27 -31.94 -24.29
CA TRP A 197 -0.89 -30.73 -25.00
C TRP A 197 -0.82 -29.50 -24.07
N LYS A 198 -1.82 -29.33 -23.25
CA LYS A 198 -1.85 -28.26 -22.26
C LYS A 198 -0.79 -28.46 -21.21
N LEU A 199 -0.54 -29.70 -20.81
CA LEU A 199 0.54 -30.04 -19.88
C LEU A 199 1.92 -29.67 -20.48
N TYR A 200 2.12 -29.92 -21.77
CA TYR A 200 3.33 -29.51 -22.51
C TYR A 200 3.48 -27.96 -22.48
N GLU A 201 2.44 -27.23 -22.83
CA GLU A 201 2.48 -25.76 -22.83
C GLU A 201 2.79 -25.21 -21.45
N LEU A 202 2.11 -25.73 -20.42
CA LEU A 202 2.31 -25.31 -19.04
C LEU A 202 3.74 -25.66 -18.55
N LEU A 203 4.22 -26.86 -18.86
CA LEU A 203 5.57 -27.28 -18.51
C LEU A 203 6.63 -26.42 -19.20
N SER A 204 6.48 -26.16 -20.49
CA SER A 204 7.37 -25.29 -21.25
C SER A 204 7.42 -23.89 -20.69
N PHE A 205 6.29 -23.32 -20.34
CA PHE A 205 6.21 -22.03 -19.69
C PHE A 205 6.94 -22.00 -18.33
N LYS A 206 6.75 -23.03 -17.50
CA LYS A 206 7.43 -23.14 -16.19
C LYS A 206 8.93 -23.30 -16.36
N LEU A 207 9.40 -24.11 -17.34
CA LEU A 207 10.82 -24.27 -17.64
C LEU A 207 11.47 -22.95 -18.07
N VAL A 208 10.83 -22.21 -18.97
CA VAL A 208 11.33 -20.89 -19.42
C VAL A 208 11.44 -19.91 -18.25
N ASN A 209 10.43 -19.85 -17.41
CA ASN A 209 10.45 -18.98 -16.23
C ASN A 209 11.58 -19.36 -15.27
N GLU A 210 11.76 -20.64 -14.98
CA GLU A 210 12.81 -21.10 -14.07
C GLU A 210 14.21 -20.80 -14.62
N LEU A 211 14.41 -20.99 -15.93
CA LEU A 211 15.64 -20.60 -16.62
C LEU A 211 15.91 -19.09 -16.53
N GLN A 212 14.88 -18.27 -16.71
CA GLN A 212 15.02 -16.81 -16.57
C GLN A 212 15.41 -16.41 -15.14
N ILE A 213 14.77 -17.01 -14.13
CA ILE A 213 15.11 -16.76 -12.71
C ILE A 213 16.57 -17.15 -12.44
N MET A 214 17.03 -18.28 -12.97
CA MET A 214 18.42 -18.73 -12.80
C MET A 214 19.41 -17.79 -13.50
N ASN A 215 19.11 -17.31 -14.69
CA ASN A 215 19.94 -16.33 -15.41
C ASN A 215 20.09 -15.03 -14.61
N ILE A 216 18.99 -14.48 -14.09
CA ILE A 216 19.01 -13.29 -13.24
C ILE A 216 19.83 -13.53 -11.96
N LYS A 217 19.68 -14.70 -11.34
CA LYS A 217 20.44 -15.07 -10.15
C LYS A 217 21.94 -15.17 -10.42
N GLU A 218 22.33 -15.74 -11.54
CA GLU A 218 23.74 -15.83 -11.97
C GLU A 218 24.32 -14.44 -12.24
N GLU A 219 23.61 -13.57 -12.96
CA GLU A 219 24.03 -12.18 -13.16
C GLU A 219 24.18 -11.40 -11.84
N LEU A 220 23.26 -11.61 -10.88
CA LEU A 220 23.35 -10.99 -9.56
C LEU A 220 24.57 -11.52 -8.79
N GLN A 221 24.85 -12.83 -8.85
CA GLN A 221 26.02 -13.42 -8.19
C GLN A 221 27.32 -12.88 -8.77
N VAL A 222 27.44 -12.73 -10.10
CA VAL A 222 28.59 -12.12 -10.75
C VAL A 222 28.79 -10.68 -10.27
N LYS A 223 27.72 -9.86 -10.29
CA LYS A 223 27.77 -8.47 -9.81
C LYS A 223 28.12 -8.36 -8.33
N VAL A 224 27.63 -9.28 -7.50
CA VAL A 224 27.99 -9.33 -6.07
C VAL A 224 29.45 -9.72 -5.90
N LYS A 225 29.92 -10.74 -6.63
CA LYS A 225 31.32 -11.17 -6.60
C LYS A 225 32.29 -10.07 -7.02
N GLU A 226 31.98 -9.37 -8.12
CA GLU A 226 32.77 -8.21 -8.57
C GLU A 226 32.83 -7.09 -7.51
N ARG A 227 31.71 -6.81 -6.81
CA ARG A 227 31.70 -5.85 -5.70
C ARG A 227 32.50 -6.33 -4.51
N VAL A 228 32.41 -7.60 -4.15
CA VAL A 228 33.19 -8.19 -3.04
C VAL A 228 34.68 -8.17 -3.37
N ASP A 229 35.05 -8.59 -4.58
CA ASP A 229 36.45 -8.59 -5.03
C ASP A 229 37.02 -7.16 -5.07
N LYS A 230 36.24 -6.17 -5.49
CA LYS A 230 36.58 -4.75 -5.45
C LYS A 230 36.81 -4.26 -4.02
N HIS A 231 35.89 -4.58 -3.11
CA HIS A 231 36.04 -4.22 -1.70
C HIS A 231 37.23 -4.94 -1.02
N GLN A 232 37.44 -6.21 -1.36
CA GLN A 232 38.57 -6.98 -0.81
C GLN A 232 39.90 -6.43 -1.33
N ARG A 233 39.96 -6.03 -2.60
CA ARG A 233 41.15 -5.38 -3.19
C ARG A 233 41.39 -3.98 -2.59
N GLU A 234 40.34 -3.19 -2.38
CA GLU A 234 40.42 -1.91 -1.65
C GLU A 234 40.88 -2.13 -0.20
N TYR A 235 40.40 -3.16 0.47
CA TYR A 235 40.82 -3.50 1.82
C TYR A 235 42.32 -3.86 1.87
N ILE A 236 42.78 -4.75 0.97
CA ILE A 236 44.19 -5.16 0.90
C ILE A 236 45.09 -3.95 0.58
N LEU A 237 44.65 -3.09 -0.36
CA LEU A 237 45.40 -1.88 -0.69
C LEU A 237 45.47 -0.88 0.48
N ARG A 238 44.35 -0.77 1.25
CA ARG A 238 44.34 0.04 2.47
C ARG A 238 45.22 -0.53 3.57
N GLU A 239 45.25 -1.85 3.72
CA GLU A 239 46.12 -2.52 4.70
C GLU A 239 47.59 -2.42 4.30
N GLN A 240 47.91 -2.54 3.01
CA GLN A 240 49.28 -2.27 2.51
C GLN A 240 49.69 -0.80 2.69
N LEU A 241 48.76 0.14 2.43
CA LEU A 241 48.98 1.57 2.69
C LEU A 241 49.21 1.84 4.17
N LYS A 242 48.49 1.12 5.06
CA LYS A 242 48.65 1.21 6.51
C LYS A 242 50.02 0.70 6.96
N LEU A 243 50.44 -0.46 6.49
CA LEU A 243 51.79 -1.02 6.76
C LEU A 243 52.89 -0.10 6.25
N ILE A 244 52.77 0.45 5.05
CA ILE A 244 53.71 1.40 4.48
C ILE A 244 53.77 2.71 5.32
N ARG A 245 52.61 3.18 5.81
CA ARG A 245 52.52 4.35 6.69
C ARG A 245 53.08 4.08 8.09
N GLU A 246 52.86 2.88 8.64
CA GLU A 246 53.45 2.44 9.91
C GLU A 246 55.02 2.35 9.79
N GLU A 247 55.54 1.86 8.66
CA GLU A 247 56.99 1.84 8.39
C GLU A 247 57.60 3.23 8.13
N LEU A 248 56.78 4.17 7.60
CA LEU A 248 57.19 5.56 7.38
C LEU A 248 57.07 6.44 8.64
N GLY A 249 56.53 5.90 9.76
CA GLY A 249 56.35 6.64 11.00
C GLY A 249 55.24 7.69 10.94
N ASP A 250 54.31 7.59 9.99
CA ASP A 250 53.20 8.53 9.79
C ASP A 250 52.03 8.13 10.70
N ASP A 251 52.06 8.58 11.94
CA ASP A 251 51.14 8.25 13.02
C ASP A 251 49.82 9.02 12.83
N THR A 252 49.02 8.63 11.80
CA THR A 252 47.79 9.30 11.41
C THR A 252 46.75 9.34 12.55
N THR A 253 46.77 8.36 13.45
CA THR A 253 45.90 8.34 14.63
C THR A 253 46.24 9.39 15.68
N MET A 254 47.56 9.69 15.84
CA MET A 254 47.97 10.78 16.72
C MET A 254 47.64 12.15 16.12
N SER A 255 47.89 12.33 14.82
CA SER A 255 47.52 13.54 14.07
C SER A 255 46.00 13.77 14.07
N ASP A 256 45.17 12.74 13.79
CA ASP A 256 43.74 12.82 13.83
C ASP A 256 43.23 13.18 15.23
N ALA A 257 43.81 12.60 16.28
CA ALA A 257 43.43 12.90 17.65
C ALA A 257 43.77 14.34 18.07
N GLU A 258 44.88 14.89 17.59
CA GLU A 258 45.25 16.29 17.82
C GLU A 258 44.31 17.25 17.06
N GLU A 259 43.91 16.90 15.84
CA GLU A 259 42.91 17.65 15.07
C GLU A 259 41.57 17.63 15.78
N PHE A 260 41.11 16.49 16.29
CA PHE A 260 39.87 16.37 17.05
C PHE A 260 39.89 17.16 18.36
N GLU A 261 41.03 17.17 19.08
CA GLU A 261 41.21 17.99 20.27
C GLU A 261 41.14 19.50 19.95
N ALA A 262 41.81 19.92 18.88
CA ALA A 262 41.80 21.31 18.43
C ALA A 262 40.42 21.74 17.99
N ALA A 263 39.68 20.89 17.26
CA ALA A 263 38.31 21.12 16.84
C ALA A 263 37.36 21.20 18.06
N THR A 264 37.48 20.29 19.04
CA THR A 264 36.68 20.30 20.27
C THR A 264 36.89 21.56 21.12
N LYS A 265 38.15 22.11 21.16
CA LYS A 265 38.43 23.36 21.85
C LYS A 265 37.80 24.57 21.17
N LYS A 266 37.74 24.57 19.84
CA LYS A 266 37.17 25.67 19.02
C LYS A 266 35.63 25.64 18.91
N MET A 267 35.02 24.45 19.08
CA MET A 267 33.57 24.32 18.93
C MET A 267 32.83 25.05 20.05
N GLU A 268 31.71 25.65 19.72
CA GLU A 268 30.76 26.21 20.66
C GLU A 268 29.76 25.12 21.06
N ALA A 269 29.91 24.59 22.29
CA ALA A 269 29.05 23.55 22.82
C ALA A 269 29.09 23.55 24.34
N SER A 270 28.10 22.91 24.98
CA SER A 270 28.03 22.78 26.43
C SER A 270 29.24 22.06 27.02
N LYS A 271 29.51 22.32 28.30
CA LYS A 271 30.63 21.67 28.99
C LYS A 271 30.50 20.15 28.98
N GLU A 272 29.29 19.62 29.15
CA GLU A 272 29.02 18.17 29.10
C GLU A 272 29.41 17.53 27.77
N VAL A 273 29.09 18.18 26.66
CA VAL A 273 29.45 17.70 25.27
C VAL A 273 30.96 17.71 25.10
N LYS A 274 31.66 18.77 25.50
CA LYS A 274 33.13 18.86 25.39
C LYS A 274 33.83 17.83 26.26
N GLU A 275 33.37 17.61 27.48
CA GLU A 275 33.92 16.60 28.39
C GLU A 275 33.75 15.18 27.83
N LYS A 276 32.55 14.90 27.26
CA LYS A 276 32.28 13.60 26.59
C LYS A 276 33.19 13.39 25.39
N LEU A 277 33.33 14.39 24.52
CA LEU A 277 34.23 14.34 23.36
C LEU A 277 35.68 14.12 23.78
N MET A 278 36.20 14.87 24.76
CA MET A 278 37.56 14.72 25.24
C MET A 278 37.81 13.31 25.82
N LYS A 279 36.82 12.72 26.47
CA LYS A 279 36.90 11.34 26.97
C LYS A 279 36.97 10.33 25.83
N GLU A 280 36.18 10.49 24.77
CA GLU A 280 36.21 9.59 23.61
C GLU A 280 37.49 9.78 22.76
N ILE A 281 37.98 11.02 22.63
CA ILE A 281 39.29 11.28 21.97
C ILE A 281 40.41 10.63 22.76
N LYS A 282 40.41 10.67 24.09
CA LYS A 282 41.40 9.97 24.94
C LYS A 282 41.30 8.45 24.73
N ARG A 283 40.09 7.92 24.57
CA ARG A 283 39.84 6.51 24.28
C ARG A 283 40.35 6.15 22.89
N PHE A 284 40.13 7.02 21.88
CA PHE A 284 40.64 6.89 20.53
C PHE A 284 42.17 6.80 20.49
N LYS A 285 42.87 7.67 21.25
CA LYS A 285 44.34 7.63 21.41
C LYS A 285 44.83 6.32 22.00
N ASN A 286 44.07 5.71 22.91
CA ASN A 286 44.44 4.50 23.62
C ASN A 286 44.04 3.19 22.95
N SER A 287 43.23 3.23 21.90
CA SER A 287 42.70 2.03 21.25
C SER A 287 43.60 1.48 20.11
N MET A 288 44.91 1.52 20.33
CA MET A 288 45.93 1.03 19.37
C MET A 288 45.95 -0.50 19.22
N GLY A 289 44.82 -1.14 18.88
CA GLY A 289 44.81 -2.61 18.73
C GLY A 289 43.71 -3.20 17.89
N SER A 290 42.60 -2.49 17.70
CA SER A 290 41.44 -2.97 16.97
C SER A 290 41.00 -1.93 15.95
N ALA A 291 41.30 -2.16 14.68
CA ALA A 291 40.89 -1.27 13.58
C ALA A 291 39.38 -1.04 13.52
N ALA A 292 38.60 -2.04 13.90
CA ALA A 292 37.13 -1.94 13.95
C ALA A 292 36.66 -1.00 15.08
N GLU A 293 37.20 -1.09 16.28
CA GLU A 293 36.89 -0.23 17.42
C GLU A 293 37.31 1.21 17.15
N THR A 294 38.51 1.41 16.63
CA THR A 294 39.05 2.71 16.23
C THR A 294 38.16 3.40 15.20
N SER A 295 37.67 2.67 14.20
CA SER A 295 36.76 3.20 13.18
C SER A 295 35.43 3.63 13.80
N VAL A 296 34.84 2.86 14.72
CA VAL A 296 33.57 3.22 15.40
C VAL A 296 33.75 4.48 16.24
N ILE A 297 34.83 4.58 17.04
CA ILE A 297 35.12 5.76 17.86
C ILE A 297 35.35 6.99 16.98
N ARG A 298 36.10 6.83 15.87
CA ARG A 298 36.34 7.90 14.90
C ARG A 298 35.04 8.45 14.35
N THR A 299 34.18 7.58 13.80
CA THR A 299 32.87 7.97 13.24
C THR A 299 32.00 8.67 14.29
N TYR A 300 32.05 8.23 15.55
CA TYR A 300 31.35 8.88 16.66
C TYR A 300 31.87 10.30 16.91
N ILE A 301 33.20 10.47 17.01
CA ILE A 301 33.84 11.79 17.22
C ILE A 301 33.50 12.74 16.06
N GLU A 302 33.65 12.28 14.82
CA GLU A 302 33.30 13.04 13.62
C GLU A 302 31.83 13.46 13.64
N THR A 303 30.91 12.55 13.95
CA THR A 303 29.49 12.86 14.07
C THR A 303 29.20 13.91 15.15
N MET A 304 29.85 13.79 16.30
CA MET A 304 29.70 14.76 17.40
C MET A 304 30.25 16.16 17.05
N LEU A 305 31.35 16.23 16.28
CA LEU A 305 31.93 17.48 15.80
C LEU A 305 31.11 18.15 14.70
N GLU A 306 30.39 17.36 13.89
CA GLU A 306 29.52 17.85 12.83
C GLU A 306 28.17 18.36 13.36
N MET A 307 27.81 18.03 14.60
CA MET A 307 26.56 18.50 15.20
C MET A 307 26.60 20.02 15.46
N PRO A 308 25.53 20.75 15.10
CA PRO A 308 25.46 22.20 15.29
C PRO A 308 25.01 22.57 16.72
N TRP A 309 25.84 22.34 17.72
CA TRP A 309 25.50 22.49 19.15
C TRP A 309 24.97 23.87 19.51
N ASP A 310 25.65 24.95 19.09
CA ASP A 310 25.26 26.34 19.35
C ASP A 310 25.22 27.24 18.12
N LYS A 311 25.43 26.66 16.94
CA LYS A 311 25.40 27.41 15.68
C LYS A 311 23.96 27.72 15.29
N LYS A 312 23.63 29.03 15.31
CA LYS A 312 22.30 29.54 14.92
C LYS A 312 22.37 30.26 13.56
N LYS A 313 21.25 30.23 12.85
CA LYS A 313 21.02 31.12 11.74
C LYS A 313 20.09 32.24 12.18
N GLU A 314 20.36 33.46 11.76
CA GLU A 314 19.48 34.61 12.03
C GLU A 314 18.10 34.36 11.40
N GLU A 315 17.05 34.57 12.20
CA GLU A 315 15.66 34.42 11.80
C GLU A 315 15.10 35.75 11.31
N SER A 316 14.28 35.71 10.26
CA SER A 316 13.48 36.87 9.86
C SER A 316 12.10 36.79 10.51
N TYR A 317 11.68 37.89 11.09
CA TYR A 317 10.36 38.03 11.71
C TYR A 317 9.49 39.06 10.94
N ASP A 318 9.79 39.30 9.65
CA ASP A 318 9.03 40.19 8.80
C ASP A 318 7.75 39.49 8.31
N LEU A 319 6.61 39.86 8.91
CA LEU A 319 5.29 39.34 8.55
C LEU A 319 4.89 39.75 7.13
N SER A 320 5.34 40.93 6.66
CA SER A 320 5.02 41.39 5.29
C SER A 320 5.73 40.55 4.26
N TYR A 321 7.00 40.22 4.50
CA TYR A 321 7.76 39.26 3.68
C TYR A 321 7.17 37.87 3.72
N ALA A 322 6.78 37.38 4.92
CA ALA A 322 6.15 36.07 5.07
C ALA A 322 4.84 35.99 4.26
N LYS A 323 4.01 37.02 4.31
CA LYS A 323 2.79 37.12 3.50
C LYS A 323 3.08 37.07 2.02
N GLU A 324 4.07 37.86 1.54
CA GLU A 324 4.47 37.86 0.14
C GLU A 324 4.95 36.47 -0.35
N VAL A 325 5.76 35.79 0.45
CA VAL A 325 6.23 34.43 0.12
C VAL A 325 5.07 33.45 0.01
N LEU A 326 4.14 33.47 0.98
CA LEU A 326 2.98 32.59 1.00
C LEU A 326 2.04 32.87 -0.19
N GLU A 327 1.78 34.13 -0.51
CA GLU A 327 0.96 34.53 -1.65
C GLU A 327 1.59 34.16 -3.01
N LYS A 328 2.89 34.26 -3.11
CA LYS A 328 3.63 33.90 -4.33
C LYS A 328 3.69 32.41 -4.57
N GLU A 329 3.85 31.61 -3.51
CA GLU A 329 4.09 30.17 -3.62
C GLU A 329 2.81 29.34 -3.52
N HIS A 330 1.70 29.90 -3.00
CA HIS A 330 0.43 29.21 -2.81
C HIS A 330 -0.75 30.05 -3.30
N TYR A 331 -1.56 29.45 -4.15
CA TYR A 331 -2.82 30.06 -4.57
C TYR A 331 -3.97 29.52 -3.71
N GLY A 332 -4.88 30.38 -3.29
CA GLY A 332 -5.96 30.03 -2.34
C GLY A 332 -5.42 29.77 -0.93
N LEU A 333 -6.10 28.93 -0.16
CA LEU A 333 -5.73 28.56 1.21
C LEU A 333 -5.67 29.78 2.16
N GLU A 334 -6.59 30.74 2.01
CA GLU A 334 -6.55 32.01 2.74
C GLU A 334 -6.56 31.80 4.27
N GLU A 335 -7.44 30.91 4.77
CA GLU A 335 -7.52 30.56 6.19
C GLU A 335 -6.20 29.96 6.70
N VAL A 336 -5.59 29.07 5.92
CA VAL A 336 -4.32 28.43 6.29
C VAL A 336 -3.19 29.44 6.33
N LYS A 337 -3.15 30.38 5.37
CA LYS A 337 -2.17 31.45 5.34
C LYS A 337 -2.34 32.39 6.53
N GLU A 338 -3.58 32.75 6.87
CA GLU A 338 -3.87 33.62 8.01
C GLU A 338 -3.46 32.96 9.33
N CYS A 339 -3.85 31.71 9.58
CA CYS A 339 -3.39 30.95 10.75
C CYS A 339 -1.86 30.87 10.85
N VAL A 340 -1.17 30.67 9.71
CA VAL A 340 0.30 30.66 9.68
C VAL A 340 0.87 32.05 10.01
N LEU A 341 0.26 33.14 9.52
CA LEU A 341 0.69 34.51 9.84
C LEU A 341 0.41 34.87 11.30
N GLU A 342 -0.74 34.47 11.86
CA GLU A 342 -1.07 34.61 13.29
C GLU A 342 -0.04 33.90 14.17
N TYR A 343 0.27 32.64 13.81
CA TYR A 343 1.31 31.86 14.48
C TYR A 343 2.67 32.58 14.45
N LEU A 344 3.06 33.12 13.30
CA LEU A 344 4.29 33.88 13.17
C LEU A 344 4.27 35.17 13.99
N ALA A 345 3.13 35.86 14.07
CA ALA A 345 2.96 37.07 14.86
C ALA A 345 3.15 36.78 16.37
N VAL A 346 2.53 35.72 16.88
CA VAL A 346 2.70 35.26 18.28
C VAL A 346 4.17 34.91 18.56
N ARG A 347 4.81 34.19 17.65
CA ARG A 347 6.22 33.81 17.74
C ARG A 347 7.15 35.03 17.75
N THR A 348 6.84 36.04 16.95
CA THR A 348 7.57 37.31 16.90
C THR A 348 7.48 38.08 18.22
N LEU A 349 6.30 38.10 18.81
CA LEU A 349 6.06 38.81 20.10
C LEU A 349 6.68 38.08 21.31
N THR A 350 6.58 36.74 21.32
CA THR A 350 7.05 35.96 22.49
C THR A 350 8.56 35.74 22.49
N GLN A 351 9.23 35.77 21.36
CA GLN A 351 10.68 35.52 21.18
C GLN A 351 11.19 34.25 21.90
N LYS A 352 10.30 33.39 22.37
CA LYS A 352 10.59 32.16 23.12
C LYS A 352 9.97 30.97 22.39
N GLY A 353 10.66 29.83 22.43
CA GLY A 353 10.28 28.60 21.74
C GLY A 353 9.01 27.87 22.19
N ASN A 354 8.20 28.48 23.10
CA ASN A 354 6.99 27.86 23.66
C ASN A 354 5.74 28.10 22.80
N THR A 355 5.88 27.99 21.48
CA THR A 355 4.73 28.04 20.55
C THR A 355 4.20 26.63 20.30
N PRO A 356 2.88 26.44 20.17
CA PRO A 356 2.29 25.17 19.79
C PRO A 356 2.91 24.64 18.50
N ILE A 357 2.87 23.35 18.30
CA ILE A 357 3.40 22.72 17.09
C ILE A 357 2.34 22.76 16.00
N LEU A 358 2.66 23.33 14.85
CA LEU A 358 1.71 23.35 13.73
C LEU A 358 1.53 21.96 13.15
N CYS A 359 0.27 21.52 13.09
CA CYS A 359 -0.11 20.26 12.44
C CYS A 359 -1.01 20.54 11.22
N LEU A 360 -0.47 20.34 10.03
CA LEU A 360 -1.22 20.53 8.78
C LEU A 360 -1.93 19.23 8.42
N VAL A 361 -3.26 19.23 8.51
CA VAL A 361 -4.09 18.03 8.29
C VAL A 361 -4.94 18.18 7.05
N GLY A 362 -5.06 17.14 6.24
CA GLY A 362 -5.92 17.15 5.07
C GLY A 362 -5.55 16.10 4.03
N PRO A 363 -6.30 16.03 2.93
CA PRO A 363 -6.09 15.03 1.89
C PRO A 363 -4.69 15.08 1.26
N PRO A 364 -4.22 13.99 0.64
CA PRO A 364 -2.94 13.98 -0.03
C PRO A 364 -2.93 14.92 -1.25
N GLY A 365 -1.81 15.62 -1.47
CA GLY A 365 -1.63 16.50 -2.62
C GLY A 365 -2.19 17.91 -2.47
N THR A 366 -2.66 18.30 -1.28
CA THR A 366 -3.17 19.65 -0.98
C THR A 366 -2.10 20.65 -0.55
N GLY A 367 -0.82 20.32 -0.72
CA GLY A 367 0.27 21.29 -0.52
C GLY A 367 0.85 21.36 0.90
N LYS A 368 0.47 20.51 1.85
CA LYS A 368 0.96 20.48 3.24
C LYS A 368 2.48 20.65 3.35
N THR A 369 3.22 19.78 2.67
CA THR A 369 4.70 19.78 2.67
C THR A 369 5.27 21.04 2.01
N SER A 370 4.59 21.62 1.02
CA SER A 370 5.05 22.86 0.38
C SER A 370 4.82 24.10 1.25
N ILE A 371 3.71 24.17 2.01
CA ILE A 371 3.46 25.23 2.98
C ILE A 371 4.55 25.26 4.03
N ALA A 372 4.93 24.09 4.60
CA ALA A 372 6.02 24.02 5.57
C ALA A 372 7.35 24.50 5.01
N ARG A 373 7.63 24.24 3.72
CA ARG A 373 8.83 24.75 3.03
C ARG A 373 8.77 26.26 2.85
N SER A 374 7.63 26.81 2.46
CA SER A 374 7.44 28.26 2.29
C SER A 374 7.55 28.98 3.61
N LEU A 375 7.05 28.36 4.72
CA LEU A 375 7.25 28.85 6.07
C LEU A 375 8.74 28.91 6.46
N ALA A 376 9.51 27.86 6.17
CA ALA A 376 10.95 27.87 6.41
C ALA A 376 11.67 28.99 5.61
N LYS A 377 11.24 29.21 4.37
CA LYS A 377 11.77 30.27 3.52
C LYS A 377 11.42 31.67 4.05
N ALA A 378 10.18 31.87 4.49
CA ALA A 378 9.71 33.10 5.09
C ALA A 378 10.49 33.47 6.36
N LEU A 379 10.83 32.49 7.18
CA LEU A 379 11.61 32.66 8.40
C LEU A 379 13.14 32.65 8.19
N HIS A 380 13.61 32.48 6.96
CA HIS A 380 15.01 32.27 6.61
C HIS A 380 15.67 31.05 7.34
N LYS A 381 14.86 30.07 7.78
CA LYS A 381 15.34 28.86 8.45
C LYS A 381 15.77 27.78 7.44
N PRO A 382 16.84 27.02 7.73
CA PRO A 382 17.09 25.79 7.01
C PRO A 382 15.92 24.82 7.16
N TYR A 383 15.54 24.17 6.08
CA TYR A 383 14.42 23.22 6.02
C TYR A 383 14.91 21.80 5.98
N VAL A 384 14.43 20.99 6.90
CA VAL A 384 14.69 19.54 6.96
C VAL A 384 13.35 18.80 6.96
N ARG A 385 13.24 17.79 6.12
CA ARG A 385 12.06 16.91 6.06
C ARG A 385 12.41 15.54 6.59
N ILE A 386 11.66 15.07 7.58
CA ILE A 386 11.75 13.73 8.16
C ILE A 386 10.42 13.03 7.88
N SER A 387 10.45 11.98 7.03
CA SER A 387 9.25 11.18 6.78
C SER A 387 9.07 10.16 7.89
N LEU A 388 7.92 10.16 8.54
CA LEU A 388 7.55 9.21 9.58
C LEU A 388 6.72 8.02 9.02
N GLY A 389 6.35 8.07 7.74
CA GLY A 389 5.62 6.99 7.09
C GLY A 389 6.42 5.70 7.06
N GLY A 390 5.92 4.67 7.75
CA GLY A 390 6.55 3.36 7.85
C GLY A 390 7.59 3.21 8.97
N VAL A 391 7.81 4.24 9.80
CA VAL A 391 8.63 4.16 11.01
C VAL A 391 7.88 3.34 12.06
N LYS A 392 8.52 2.30 12.58
CA LYS A 392 7.95 1.37 13.56
C LYS A 392 8.77 1.25 14.84
N ASP A 393 10.05 1.61 14.78
CA ASP A 393 11.00 1.44 15.86
C ASP A 393 11.38 2.81 16.44
N GLU A 394 11.30 2.93 17.76
CA GLU A 394 11.76 4.12 18.52
C GLU A 394 13.22 4.46 18.19
N ALA A 395 14.04 3.46 17.92
CA ALA A 395 15.45 3.64 17.58
C ALA A 395 15.66 4.43 16.27
N GLU A 396 14.69 4.47 15.36
CA GLU A 396 14.78 5.36 14.20
C GLU A 396 14.72 6.85 14.59
N ILE A 397 13.98 7.18 15.65
CA ILE A 397 13.86 8.57 16.15
C ILE A 397 15.03 8.92 17.07
N ARG A 398 15.37 8.03 18.02
CA ARG A 398 16.36 8.25 19.07
C ARG A 398 17.75 7.70 18.77
N GLY A 399 17.93 6.99 17.65
CA GLY A 399 19.19 6.35 17.30
C GLY A 399 19.46 5.02 18.02
N HIS A 400 20.46 4.31 17.56
CA HIS A 400 20.93 3.07 18.16
C HIS A 400 22.13 3.33 19.09
N ARG A 401 22.26 2.55 20.16
CA ARG A 401 23.42 2.66 21.05
C ARG A 401 24.69 2.44 20.25
N LYS A 402 25.68 3.32 20.42
CA LYS A 402 26.95 3.32 19.66
C LYS A 402 27.78 2.03 19.75
N THR A 403 27.44 1.14 20.69
CA THR A 403 28.12 -0.15 20.87
C THR A 403 27.76 -1.19 19.82
N TYR A 404 26.69 -0.98 19.05
CA TYR A 404 26.29 -1.89 17.98
C TYR A 404 27.02 -1.56 16.67
N VAL A 405 27.42 -2.60 15.92
CA VAL A 405 28.00 -2.42 14.59
C VAL A 405 26.94 -1.83 13.67
N GLY A 406 27.26 -0.72 13.01
CA GLY A 406 26.31 0.01 12.15
C GLY A 406 25.38 0.97 12.91
N ALA A 407 25.63 1.25 14.19
CA ALA A 407 24.87 2.24 14.94
C ALA A 407 24.94 3.63 14.28
N MET A 408 23.78 4.32 14.26
CA MET A 408 23.64 5.66 13.69
C MET A 408 22.83 6.55 14.63
N PRO A 409 23.03 7.88 14.57
CA PRO A 409 22.14 8.83 15.23
C PRO A 409 20.69 8.67 14.74
N GLY A 410 19.76 9.01 15.59
CA GLY A 410 18.34 9.05 15.22
C GLY A 410 18.06 10.10 14.14
N ARG A 411 16.89 10.00 13.54
CA ARG A 411 16.45 10.89 12.45
C ARG A 411 16.42 12.36 12.88
N ILE A 412 16.10 12.65 14.14
CA ILE A 412 16.08 14.01 14.71
C ILE A 412 17.51 14.59 14.77
N ALA A 413 18.44 13.86 15.38
CA ALA A 413 19.83 14.27 15.48
C ALA A 413 20.48 14.40 14.09
N ASN A 414 20.23 13.45 13.20
CA ASN A 414 20.71 13.51 11.82
C ASN A 414 20.09 14.67 11.03
N GLY A 415 18.83 15.04 11.34
CA GLY A 415 18.19 16.23 10.80
C GLY A 415 18.89 17.51 11.21
N LEU A 416 19.30 17.66 12.48
CA LEU A 416 20.12 18.78 12.95
C LEU A 416 21.46 18.84 12.25
N LYS A 417 22.16 17.72 12.15
CA LYS A 417 23.43 17.60 11.43
C LYS A 417 23.28 18.07 9.98
N THR A 418 22.23 17.62 9.28
CA THR A 418 21.96 17.99 7.88
C THR A 418 21.63 19.49 7.76
N ALA A 419 20.91 20.06 8.72
CA ALA A 419 20.57 21.48 8.74
C ALA A 419 21.82 22.36 8.97
N GLY A 420 22.82 21.87 9.70
CA GLY A 420 24.02 22.58 10.06
C GLY A 420 23.79 23.75 11.02
N VAL A 421 22.60 23.85 11.62
CA VAL A 421 22.21 24.86 12.63
C VAL A 421 21.29 24.23 13.66
N LYS A 422 21.24 24.79 14.89
CA LYS A 422 20.39 24.26 15.95
C LYS A 422 18.94 24.73 15.88
N ASN A 423 18.63 25.75 15.09
CA ASN A 423 17.30 26.34 14.94
C ASN A 423 16.65 26.13 13.56
N PRO A 424 16.70 24.93 12.95
CA PRO A 424 16.05 24.68 11.67
C PRO A 424 14.53 24.64 11.81
N LEU A 425 13.82 24.61 10.66
CA LEU A 425 12.47 24.09 10.57
C LEU A 425 12.54 22.60 10.24
N MET A 426 12.01 21.75 11.11
CA MET A 426 11.90 20.31 10.89
C MET A 426 10.45 19.94 10.59
N LEU A 427 10.23 19.44 9.38
CA LEU A 427 8.94 18.88 8.98
C LEU A 427 8.91 17.39 9.32
N LEU A 428 8.03 17.00 10.22
CA LEU A 428 7.70 15.61 10.52
C LEU A 428 6.51 15.21 9.62
N ASP A 429 6.81 14.60 8.49
CA ASP A 429 5.83 14.33 7.44
C ASP A 429 5.16 12.97 7.64
N GLU A 430 3.84 12.92 7.44
CA GLU A 430 3.01 11.72 7.57
C GLU A 430 3.03 11.10 8.99
N ILE A 431 2.83 11.91 10.03
CA ILE A 431 2.84 11.45 11.43
C ILE A 431 1.71 10.43 11.72
N ASP A 432 0.61 10.52 11.00
CA ASP A 432 -0.52 9.59 11.06
C ASP A 432 -0.20 8.17 10.60
N LYS A 433 0.93 7.99 9.90
CA LYS A 433 1.41 6.68 9.41
C LYS A 433 2.52 6.09 10.27
N ALA A 434 2.94 6.78 11.33
CA ALA A 434 3.79 6.19 12.33
C ALA A 434 3.01 5.10 13.08
N SER A 435 3.65 4.00 13.39
CA SER A 435 3.03 2.90 14.13
C SER A 435 3.90 2.48 15.31
N SER A 436 3.26 1.99 16.35
CA SER A 436 3.96 1.32 17.46
C SER A 436 4.00 -0.18 17.19
N ASP A 437 5.16 -0.79 17.42
CA ASP A 437 5.32 -2.25 17.38
C ASP A 437 5.76 -2.73 18.79
N TYR A 438 5.70 -4.05 19.04
CA TYR A 438 6.15 -4.61 20.33
C TYR A 438 7.63 -4.33 20.65
N LYS A 439 8.41 -3.79 19.73
CA LYS A 439 9.83 -3.40 19.89
C LYS A 439 10.04 -1.97 20.38
N GLY A 440 9.02 -1.13 20.41
CA GLY A 440 9.13 0.25 20.85
C GLY A 440 7.93 1.11 20.44
N ASP A 441 7.70 2.19 21.15
CA ASP A 441 6.63 3.14 20.89
C ASP A 441 7.18 4.42 20.24
N THR A 442 7.09 4.51 18.92
CA THR A 442 7.50 5.69 18.16
C THR A 442 6.81 6.97 18.65
N PHE A 443 5.56 6.88 19.10
CA PHE A 443 4.82 8.04 19.58
C PHE A 443 5.36 8.53 20.93
N SER A 444 5.82 7.65 21.81
CA SER A 444 6.48 8.05 23.07
C SER A 444 7.78 8.81 22.82
N ALA A 445 8.57 8.39 21.83
CA ALA A 445 9.76 9.14 21.42
C ALA A 445 9.41 10.52 20.85
N LEU A 446 8.36 10.61 20.04
CA LEU A 446 7.89 11.87 19.47
C LEU A 446 7.31 12.79 20.54
N LEU A 447 6.67 12.28 21.59
CA LEU A 447 6.21 13.08 22.71
C LEU A 447 7.36 13.83 23.38
N GLU A 448 8.52 13.18 23.62
CA GLU A 448 9.70 13.86 24.20
C GLU A 448 10.28 14.91 23.23
N VAL A 449 10.33 14.61 21.93
CA VAL A 449 10.82 15.56 20.91
C VAL A 449 9.95 16.79 20.81
N LEU A 450 8.64 16.60 20.88
CA LEU A 450 7.63 17.62 20.63
C LEU A 450 7.18 18.36 21.91
N ASP A 451 7.58 17.89 23.09
CA ASP A 451 7.27 18.56 24.35
C ASP A 451 8.24 19.68 24.64
N SER A 452 7.80 20.93 24.56
CA SER A 452 8.62 22.10 24.81
C SER A 452 9.19 22.19 26.26
N GLU A 453 8.59 21.43 27.20
CA GLU A 453 9.07 21.38 28.60
C GLU A 453 10.20 20.37 28.78
N GLN A 454 10.38 19.43 27.86
CA GLN A 454 11.36 18.33 27.94
C GLN A 454 12.40 18.33 26.82
N ASN A 455 12.08 18.83 25.62
CA ASN A 455 12.89 18.73 24.42
C ASN A 455 14.25 19.45 24.50
N TYR A 456 14.45 20.36 25.43
CA TYR A 456 15.77 20.98 25.66
C TYR A 456 16.82 20.01 26.22
N LYS A 457 16.41 18.83 26.67
CA LYS A 457 17.26 17.74 27.16
C LYS A 457 17.04 16.45 26.39
N PHE A 458 16.59 16.52 25.15
CA PHE A 458 16.40 15.32 24.32
C PHE A 458 17.69 14.49 24.26
N ARG A 459 17.58 13.19 24.51
CA ARG A 459 18.72 12.26 24.45
C ARG A 459 18.61 11.29 23.30
N ASP A 460 19.53 11.46 22.34
CA ASP A 460 19.76 10.47 21.31
C ASP A 460 20.65 9.35 21.88
N HIS A 461 20.27 8.10 21.62
CA HIS A 461 20.98 6.93 22.16
C HIS A 461 22.39 6.76 21.55
N TYR A 462 22.62 7.28 20.34
CA TYR A 462 23.94 7.28 19.73
C TYR A 462 24.85 8.35 20.32
N LEU A 463 24.33 9.57 20.44
CA LEU A 463 25.12 10.72 20.95
C LEU A 463 25.37 10.63 22.46
N GLU A 464 24.44 10.06 23.23
CA GLU A 464 24.51 9.88 24.69
C GLU A 464 24.65 11.18 25.51
N VAL A 465 24.47 12.33 24.88
CA VAL A 465 24.49 13.67 25.50
C VAL A 465 23.17 14.38 25.22
N PRO A 466 22.74 15.32 26.08
CA PRO A 466 21.55 16.10 25.81
C PRO A 466 21.72 16.97 24.56
N VAL A 467 20.71 16.94 23.71
CA VAL A 467 20.56 17.80 22.52
C VAL A 467 19.42 18.77 22.78
N ASP A 468 19.69 20.06 22.66
CA ASP A 468 18.69 21.10 22.85
C ASP A 468 17.86 21.30 21.57
N LEU A 469 16.61 20.87 21.61
CA LEU A 469 15.64 21.03 20.52
C LEU A 469 14.69 22.22 20.69
N SER A 470 14.84 23.02 21.76
CA SER A 470 13.91 24.11 22.11
C SER A 470 13.82 25.21 21.05
N GLU A 471 14.84 25.37 20.21
CA GLU A 471 14.88 26.37 19.13
C GLU A 471 14.49 25.80 17.76
N VAL A 472 14.27 24.49 17.68
CA VAL A 472 13.78 23.83 16.46
C VAL A 472 12.31 24.18 16.26
N LEU A 473 11.95 24.62 15.07
CA LEU A 473 10.57 24.81 14.69
C LEU A 473 10.04 23.50 14.10
N PHE A 474 9.25 22.77 14.90
CA PHE A 474 8.59 21.56 14.43
C PHE A 474 7.28 21.90 13.72
N VAL A 475 7.09 21.33 12.56
CA VAL A 475 5.83 21.30 11.81
C VAL A 475 5.50 19.86 11.50
N THR A 476 4.27 19.46 11.68
CA THR A 476 3.83 18.09 11.40
C THR A 476 2.83 18.08 10.25
N THR A 477 2.73 16.99 9.51
CA THR A 477 1.67 16.78 8.54
C THR A 477 0.97 15.45 8.79
N ALA A 478 -0.34 15.42 8.58
CA ALA A 478 -1.16 14.22 8.65
C ALA A 478 -2.21 14.21 7.53
N ASN A 479 -2.68 13.04 7.14
CA ASN A 479 -3.85 12.93 6.29
C ASN A 479 -5.14 12.76 7.12
N SER A 480 -5.02 12.16 8.31
CA SER A 480 -6.12 11.96 9.26
C SER A 480 -5.61 12.10 10.69
N LEU A 481 -6.47 12.57 11.59
CA LEU A 481 -6.17 12.68 13.02
C LEU A 481 -6.45 11.39 13.80
N GLN A 482 -7.21 10.46 13.22
CA GLN A 482 -7.77 9.30 13.93
C GLN A 482 -6.71 8.35 14.51
N THR A 483 -5.55 8.25 13.86
CA THR A 483 -4.46 7.36 14.27
C THR A 483 -3.45 8.02 15.18
N ILE A 484 -3.55 9.34 15.40
CA ILE A 484 -2.61 10.10 16.23
C ILE A 484 -3.10 10.04 17.68
N PRO A 485 -2.25 9.64 18.64
CA PRO A 485 -2.62 9.62 20.06
C PRO A 485 -2.99 11.01 20.59
N ARG A 486 -4.04 11.07 21.41
CA ARG A 486 -4.51 12.32 22.02
C ARG A 486 -3.41 13.16 22.71
N PRO A 487 -2.48 12.58 23.49
CA PRO A 487 -1.41 13.36 24.12
C PRO A 487 -0.51 14.13 23.14
N LEU A 488 -0.40 13.67 21.89
CA LEU A 488 0.30 14.42 20.83
C LEU A 488 -0.59 15.53 20.27
N LEU A 489 -1.87 15.23 20.03
CA LEU A 489 -2.83 16.21 19.50
C LEU A 489 -2.99 17.40 20.45
N ASP A 490 -2.99 17.18 21.77
CA ASP A 490 -3.09 18.24 22.79
C ASP A 490 -1.92 19.25 22.75
N ARG A 491 -0.81 18.90 22.10
CA ARG A 491 0.37 19.77 21.91
C ARG A 491 0.42 20.46 20.57
N MET A 492 -0.53 20.15 19.70
CA MET A 492 -0.54 20.59 18.30
C MET A 492 -1.65 21.61 18.05
N GLU A 493 -1.33 22.64 17.31
CA GLU A 493 -2.30 23.53 16.69
C GLU A 493 -2.66 22.96 15.33
N ILE A 494 -3.90 22.49 15.21
CA ILE A 494 -4.38 21.78 14.03
C ILE A 494 -4.89 22.79 13.02
N ILE A 495 -4.31 22.78 11.83
CA ILE A 495 -4.75 23.56 10.67
C ILE A 495 -5.28 22.59 9.63
N GLU A 496 -6.58 22.63 9.39
CA GLU A 496 -7.21 21.78 8.38
C GLU A 496 -7.05 22.36 6.98
N ILE A 497 -6.52 21.57 6.08
CA ILE A 497 -6.36 21.91 4.67
C ILE A 497 -7.39 21.12 3.89
N SER A 498 -8.39 21.85 3.41
CA SER A 498 -9.48 21.28 2.60
C SER A 498 -9.08 20.97 1.16
N SER A 499 -9.98 20.31 0.44
CA SER A 499 -9.84 20.03 -0.99
C SER A 499 -9.83 21.33 -1.81
N TYR A 500 -9.05 21.33 -2.90
CA TYR A 500 -9.06 22.44 -3.86
C TYR A 500 -10.30 22.40 -4.75
N THR A 501 -10.85 23.59 -5.05
CA THR A 501 -11.86 23.78 -6.09
C THR A 501 -11.25 23.58 -7.49
N GLU A 502 -12.07 23.42 -8.51
CA GLU A 502 -11.60 23.31 -9.90
C GLU A 502 -10.82 24.56 -10.32
N ASN A 503 -11.30 25.75 -9.97
CA ASN A 503 -10.65 27.03 -10.25
C ASN A 503 -9.29 27.15 -9.55
N GLU A 504 -9.20 26.76 -8.27
CA GLU A 504 -7.91 26.72 -7.56
C GLU A 504 -6.92 25.77 -8.24
N LYS A 505 -7.37 24.56 -8.64
CA LYS A 505 -6.54 23.61 -9.38
C LYS A 505 -6.06 24.15 -10.72
N GLU A 506 -6.91 24.88 -11.47
CA GLU A 506 -6.54 25.55 -12.72
C GLU A 506 -5.45 26.59 -12.48
N HIS A 507 -5.61 27.45 -11.48
CA HIS A 507 -4.62 28.48 -11.14
C HIS A 507 -3.31 27.88 -10.63
N ILE A 508 -3.37 26.83 -9.80
CA ILE A 508 -2.19 26.11 -9.33
C ILE A 508 -1.46 25.44 -10.51
N ALA A 509 -2.21 24.87 -11.45
CA ALA A 509 -1.63 24.26 -12.64
C ALA A 509 -0.89 25.29 -13.49
N ASP A 510 -1.52 26.42 -13.76
CA ASP A 510 -0.97 27.48 -14.63
C ASP A 510 0.26 28.14 -13.99
N ARG A 511 0.16 28.55 -12.71
CA ARG A 511 1.21 29.31 -12.03
C ARG A 511 2.39 28.47 -11.54
N HIS A 512 2.14 27.20 -11.16
CA HIS A 512 3.13 26.39 -10.44
C HIS A 512 3.46 25.06 -11.13
N LEU A 513 2.43 24.27 -11.55
CA LEU A 513 2.70 22.90 -12.00
C LEU A 513 3.26 22.88 -13.43
N ILE A 514 2.70 23.65 -14.34
CA ILE A 514 3.14 23.68 -15.74
C ILE A 514 4.58 24.20 -15.84
N PRO A 515 4.95 25.38 -15.28
CA PRO A 515 6.33 25.86 -15.32
C PRO A 515 7.32 24.85 -14.70
N LYS A 516 7.00 24.33 -13.54
CA LYS A 516 7.83 23.31 -12.86
C LYS A 516 8.03 22.04 -13.69
N GLN A 517 6.98 21.56 -14.36
CA GLN A 517 7.08 20.36 -15.19
C GLN A 517 7.79 20.64 -16.52
N LEU A 518 7.66 21.81 -17.09
CA LEU A 518 8.43 22.23 -18.27
C LEU A 518 9.92 22.25 -17.96
N GLU A 519 10.33 22.92 -16.89
CA GLU A 519 11.72 22.96 -16.43
C GLU A 519 12.28 21.56 -16.19
N ARG A 520 11.53 20.73 -15.47
CA ARG A 520 11.93 19.34 -15.14
C ARG A 520 12.15 18.46 -16.37
N HIS A 521 11.44 18.73 -17.45
CA HIS A 521 11.52 17.96 -18.69
C HIS A 521 12.35 18.64 -19.78
N GLY A 522 13.02 19.75 -19.47
CA GLY A 522 13.87 20.49 -20.40
C GLY A 522 13.11 21.14 -21.57
N LEU A 523 11.84 21.52 -21.34
CA LEU A 523 11.00 22.18 -22.31
C LEU A 523 10.82 23.67 -21.95
N SER A 524 10.75 24.53 -22.97
CA SER A 524 10.39 25.92 -22.77
C SER A 524 8.89 26.16 -23.03
N GLU A 525 8.34 27.26 -22.51
CA GLU A 525 6.96 27.69 -22.77
C GLU A 525 6.68 27.94 -24.24
N GLU A 526 7.71 28.29 -25.04
CA GLU A 526 7.59 28.43 -26.48
C GLU A 526 7.39 27.08 -27.19
N GLN A 527 8.02 26.02 -26.68
CA GLN A 527 7.97 24.69 -27.26
C GLN A 527 6.69 23.94 -26.90
N LEU A 528 6.18 24.09 -25.68
CA LEU A 528 4.94 23.45 -25.25
C LEU A 528 4.01 24.44 -24.56
N GLN A 529 2.82 24.61 -25.13
CA GLN A 529 1.72 25.38 -24.55
C GLN A 529 0.54 24.49 -24.24
N ILE A 530 0.04 24.55 -23.01
CA ILE A 530 -1.16 23.85 -22.56
C ILE A 530 -2.26 24.89 -22.34
N SER A 531 -3.38 24.77 -23.04
CA SER A 531 -4.48 25.74 -22.90
C SER A 531 -5.24 25.57 -21.59
N LYS A 532 -5.82 26.64 -21.04
CA LYS A 532 -6.67 26.57 -19.83
C LYS A 532 -7.81 25.54 -19.96
N ASN A 533 -8.49 25.50 -21.11
CA ASN A 533 -9.54 24.51 -21.36
C ASN A 533 -9.02 23.06 -21.32
N ALA A 534 -7.77 22.83 -21.74
CA ALA A 534 -7.16 21.52 -21.62
C ALA A 534 -6.85 21.17 -20.16
N VAL A 535 -6.45 22.14 -19.35
CA VAL A 535 -6.28 21.96 -17.90
C VAL A 535 -7.60 21.64 -17.23
N GLY A 536 -8.66 22.42 -17.50
CA GLY A 536 -10.01 22.11 -16.98
C GLY A 536 -10.49 20.71 -17.39
N LYS A 537 -10.26 20.31 -18.65
CA LYS A 537 -10.57 18.94 -19.09
C LYS A 537 -9.73 17.88 -18.37
N MET A 538 -8.45 18.14 -18.09
CA MET A 538 -7.62 17.23 -17.28
C MET A 538 -8.19 17.05 -15.88
N ILE A 539 -8.59 18.14 -15.24
CA ILE A 539 -9.15 18.12 -13.90
C ILE A 539 -10.44 17.30 -13.87
N ARG A 540 -11.36 17.55 -14.82
CA ARG A 540 -12.66 16.87 -14.87
C ARG A 540 -12.59 15.42 -15.33
N SER A 541 -11.86 15.12 -16.41
CA SER A 541 -11.97 13.82 -17.08
C SER A 541 -10.78 12.90 -16.85
N TYR A 542 -9.64 13.37 -16.32
CA TYR A 542 -8.43 12.55 -16.15
C TYR A 542 -7.90 12.47 -14.73
N THR A 543 -8.48 13.24 -13.79
CA THR A 543 -8.09 13.21 -12.37
C THR A 543 -9.33 13.18 -11.47
N LYS A 544 -9.25 12.38 -10.40
CA LYS A 544 -10.23 12.39 -9.31
C LYS A 544 -9.44 12.41 -8.01
N GLU A 545 -9.22 13.63 -7.48
CA GLU A 545 -8.40 13.85 -6.29
C GLU A 545 -8.77 15.17 -5.59
N ALA A 546 -8.58 15.19 -4.27
CA ALA A 546 -8.75 16.41 -3.45
C ALA A 546 -7.67 17.46 -3.75
N GLY A 547 -6.44 17.04 -3.97
CA GLY A 547 -5.28 17.89 -4.27
C GLY A 547 -4.96 18.00 -5.76
N VAL A 548 -3.65 18.13 -6.08
CA VAL A 548 -3.15 18.34 -7.45
C VAL A 548 -2.05 17.33 -7.85
N ARG A 549 -1.88 16.24 -7.11
CA ARG A 549 -0.78 15.29 -7.34
C ARG A 549 -0.95 14.47 -8.63
N GLN A 550 -2.18 14.05 -8.93
CA GLN A 550 -2.47 13.35 -10.19
C GLN A 550 -2.40 14.34 -11.36
N LEU A 551 -2.90 15.56 -11.18
CA LEU A 551 -2.83 16.62 -12.16
C LEU A 551 -1.37 16.92 -12.55
N GLU A 552 -0.47 17.03 -11.57
CA GLU A 552 0.98 17.20 -11.82
C GLU A 552 1.54 16.02 -12.63
N ARG A 553 1.13 14.78 -12.32
CA ARG A 553 1.55 13.58 -13.06
C ARG A 553 1.03 13.57 -14.52
N LYS A 554 -0.20 14.03 -14.74
CA LYS A 554 -0.80 14.14 -16.09
C LYS A 554 -0.11 15.23 -16.91
N ILE A 555 0.19 16.38 -16.33
CA ILE A 555 1.00 17.43 -16.97
C ILE A 555 2.39 16.89 -17.34
N GLY A 556 3.06 16.19 -16.41
CA GLY A 556 4.34 15.54 -16.68
C GLY A 556 4.27 14.48 -17.80
N ALA A 557 3.16 13.74 -17.92
CA ALA A 557 2.96 12.81 -19.02
C ALA A 557 2.82 13.54 -20.38
N ILE A 558 2.14 14.67 -20.40
CA ILE A 558 2.05 15.53 -21.59
C ILE A 558 3.44 16.04 -21.96
N CYS A 559 4.21 16.56 -20.99
CA CYS A 559 5.58 17.04 -21.23
C CYS A 559 6.47 15.96 -21.83
N ARG A 560 6.49 14.74 -21.27
CA ARG A 560 7.27 13.62 -21.82
C ARG A 560 6.90 13.26 -23.25
N LYS A 561 5.60 13.13 -23.55
CA LYS A 561 5.13 12.80 -24.90
C LYS A 561 5.39 13.93 -25.89
N SER A 562 5.30 15.17 -25.45
CA SER A 562 5.62 16.34 -26.25
C SER A 562 7.11 16.42 -26.53
N ALA A 563 7.97 16.20 -25.54
CA ALA A 563 9.42 16.14 -25.72
C ALA A 563 9.82 15.06 -26.76
N LYS A 564 9.22 13.87 -26.66
CA LYS A 564 9.39 12.80 -27.65
C LYS A 564 8.97 13.26 -29.07
N GLU A 565 7.78 13.87 -29.18
CA GLU A 565 7.26 14.32 -30.48
C GLU A 565 8.11 15.45 -31.09
N ILE A 566 8.68 16.34 -30.28
CA ILE A 566 9.60 17.40 -30.72
C ILE A 566 10.86 16.78 -31.33
N LEU A 567 11.47 15.79 -30.62
CA LEU A 567 12.70 15.15 -31.06
C LEU A 567 12.51 14.24 -32.28
N GLU A 568 11.41 13.47 -32.34
CA GLU A 568 11.16 12.54 -33.43
C GLU A 568 10.68 13.22 -34.73
N LYS A 569 9.94 14.33 -34.61
CA LYS A 569 9.28 14.98 -35.75
C LYS A 569 9.81 16.38 -36.10
N ASP A 570 10.90 16.79 -35.46
CA ASP A 570 11.52 18.12 -35.60
C ASP A 570 10.51 19.29 -35.47
N ARG A 571 9.54 19.12 -34.54
CA ARG A 571 8.52 20.13 -34.29
C ARG A 571 9.03 21.20 -33.35
N LYS A 572 8.98 22.45 -33.77
CA LYS A 572 9.42 23.60 -32.96
C LYS A 572 8.42 23.99 -31.86
N LYS A 573 7.12 23.70 -32.05
CA LYS A 573 6.04 24.12 -31.13
C LYS A 573 4.91 23.07 -31.09
N ILE A 574 4.43 22.77 -29.91
CA ILE A 574 3.26 21.95 -29.66
C ILE A 574 2.27 22.74 -28.81
N ARG A 575 1.00 22.73 -29.22
CA ARG A 575 -0.10 23.29 -28.43
C ARG A 575 -1.09 22.19 -28.06
N VAL A 576 -1.24 21.96 -26.76
CA VAL A 576 -2.22 21.02 -26.23
C VAL A 576 -3.52 21.77 -25.92
N THR A 577 -4.59 21.29 -26.51
CA THR A 577 -5.93 21.84 -26.40
C THR A 577 -6.90 20.78 -25.94
N GLU A 578 -8.10 21.18 -25.54
CA GLU A 578 -9.16 20.25 -25.16
C GLU A 578 -9.46 19.17 -26.23
N LYS A 579 -9.35 19.52 -27.51
CA LYS A 579 -9.63 18.61 -28.64
C LYS A 579 -8.56 17.57 -28.88
N ASN A 580 -7.30 17.87 -28.56
CA ASN A 580 -6.18 16.95 -28.85
C ASN A 580 -5.55 16.32 -27.61
N ILE A 581 -6.09 16.59 -26.43
CA ILE A 581 -5.57 16.05 -25.16
C ILE A 581 -5.58 14.51 -25.10
N GLU A 582 -6.57 13.89 -25.75
CA GLU A 582 -6.69 12.43 -25.83
C GLU A 582 -5.49 11.77 -26.50
N LYS A 583 -4.83 12.46 -27.43
CA LYS A 583 -3.58 11.99 -28.06
C LYS A 583 -2.47 11.79 -27.01
N TYR A 584 -2.46 12.61 -25.99
CA TYR A 584 -1.43 12.60 -24.94
C TYR A 584 -1.80 11.76 -23.73
N LEU A 585 -3.06 11.80 -23.31
CA LEU A 585 -3.51 11.13 -22.07
C LEU A 585 -4.34 9.86 -22.29
N GLY A 586 -4.73 9.59 -23.54
CA GLY A 586 -5.66 8.50 -23.88
C GLY A 586 -7.12 8.93 -23.72
N LYS A 587 -8.04 7.97 -23.79
CA LYS A 587 -9.47 8.21 -23.58
C LYS A 587 -9.73 8.75 -22.18
N GLU A 588 -10.81 9.49 -22.04
CA GLU A 588 -11.28 9.99 -20.75
C GLU A 588 -11.46 8.82 -19.77
N ILE A 589 -10.98 9.02 -18.55
CA ILE A 589 -10.97 7.98 -17.50
C ILE A 589 -12.20 8.12 -16.61
N PHE A 590 -12.56 9.38 -16.33
CA PHE A 590 -13.69 9.71 -15.47
C PHE A 590 -14.74 10.43 -16.30
N THR A 591 -15.93 9.87 -16.31
CA THR A 591 -17.15 10.56 -16.70
C THR A 591 -17.89 10.84 -15.39
N TYR A 592 -18.12 12.10 -15.08
CA TYR A 592 -19.02 12.40 -13.96
C TYR A 592 -20.37 11.79 -14.30
N GLU A 593 -20.88 10.96 -13.42
CA GLU A 593 -22.29 10.60 -13.47
C GLU A 593 -23.07 11.89 -13.27
N MET A 594 -23.63 12.39 -14.37
CA MET A 594 -24.56 13.52 -14.33
C MET A 594 -25.71 13.19 -13.39
N ALA A 595 -26.32 14.21 -12.81
CA ALA A 595 -27.59 14.05 -12.10
C ALA A 595 -28.54 13.17 -12.91
N ASN A 596 -29.37 12.41 -12.24
CA ASN A 596 -30.36 11.57 -12.93
C ASN A 596 -31.08 12.41 -14.00
N GLU A 597 -31.20 11.88 -15.20
CA GLU A 597 -31.86 12.63 -16.29
C GLU A 597 -33.36 12.79 -16.08
N THR A 598 -33.92 11.90 -15.32
CA THR A 598 -35.39 11.83 -15.06
C THR A 598 -35.68 11.64 -13.58
N ASP A 599 -36.86 12.15 -13.17
CA ASP A 599 -37.38 11.91 -11.82
C ASP A 599 -37.86 10.47 -11.70
N GLU A 600 -37.34 9.73 -10.73
CA GLU A 600 -37.58 8.29 -10.58
C GLU A 600 -38.07 7.93 -9.18
N VAL A 601 -38.77 6.79 -9.07
CA VAL A 601 -39.22 6.23 -7.81
C VAL A 601 -38.11 5.35 -7.22
N GLY A 602 -37.83 5.50 -5.91
CA GLY A 602 -36.88 4.67 -5.21
C GLY A 602 -35.41 4.99 -5.50
N ILE A 603 -35.11 6.02 -6.31
CA ILE A 603 -33.76 6.44 -6.65
C ILE A 603 -33.50 7.82 -6.10
N VAL A 604 -32.48 7.93 -5.24
CA VAL A 604 -32.11 9.20 -4.58
C VAL A 604 -30.61 9.39 -4.63
N ARG A 605 -30.18 10.62 -4.81
CA ARG A 605 -28.75 10.95 -4.83
C ARG A 605 -28.31 11.52 -3.49
N GLY A 606 -27.38 10.83 -2.86
CA GLY A 606 -26.67 11.25 -1.66
C GLY A 606 -25.33 11.88 -1.98
N LEU A 607 -24.73 12.49 -0.99
CA LEU A 607 -23.40 13.10 -1.06
C LEU A 607 -22.45 12.42 -0.08
N ALA A 608 -21.32 11.98 -0.58
CA ALA A 608 -20.27 11.35 0.20
C ALA A 608 -19.00 12.18 0.21
N TRP A 609 -18.19 11.97 1.24
CA TRP A 609 -16.84 12.46 1.33
C TRP A 609 -15.89 11.27 1.39
N THR A 610 -14.78 11.35 0.64
CA THR A 610 -13.75 10.33 0.57
C THR A 610 -12.36 10.97 0.67
N SER A 611 -11.33 10.17 0.89
CA SER A 611 -9.94 10.64 0.91
C SER A 611 -9.47 11.29 -0.41
N VAL A 612 -10.22 11.10 -1.49
CA VAL A 612 -9.93 11.69 -2.81
C VAL A 612 -10.82 12.89 -3.14
N GLY A 613 -11.73 13.27 -2.25
CA GLY A 613 -12.65 14.40 -2.40
C GLY A 613 -14.10 13.99 -2.23
N GLY A 614 -15.03 14.89 -2.58
CA GLY A 614 -16.44 14.60 -2.57
C GLY A 614 -16.89 13.75 -3.75
N ASP A 615 -17.95 12.97 -3.54
CA ASP A 615 -18.59 12.13 -4.55
C ASP A 615 -20.11 12.13 -4.39
N THR A 616 -20.83 11.75 -5.43
CA THR A 616 -22.27 11.52 -5.36
C THR A 616 -22.54 10.02 -5.27
N LEU A 617 -23.47 9.64 -4.44
CA LEU A 617 -23.90 8.25 -4.26
C LEU A 617 -25.33 8.11 -4.78
N GLN A 618 -25.56 7.23 -5.74
CA GLN A 618 -26.90 6.82 -6.11
C GLN A 618 -27.37 5.74 -5.13
N ILE A 619 -28.52 5.94 -4.53
CA ILE A 619 -29.16 4.97 -3.65
C ILE A 619 -30.42 4.49 -4.35
N GLU A 620 -30.52 3.21 -4.59
CA GLU A 620 -31.61 2.55 -5.25
C GLU A 620 -32.37 1.67 -4.25
N VAL A 621 -33.68 1.79 -4.22
CA VAL A 621 -34.52 0.96 -3.37
C VAL A 621 -35.58 0.27 -4.22
N ASN A 622 -35.64 -1.04 -4.08
CA ASN A 622 -36.69 -1.87 -4.68
C ASN A 622 -37.50 -2.57 -3.59
N LEU A 623 -38.79 -2.64 -3.82
CA LEU A 623 -39.74 -3.35 -2.95
C LEU A 623 -40.18 -4.64 -3.62
N MET A 624 -40.20 -5.70 -2.85
CA MET A 624 -40.62 -7.02 -3.32
C MET A 624 -41.64 -7.63 -2.33
N PRO A 625 -42.59 -8.45 -2.79
CA PRO A 625 -43.38 -9.29 -1.88
C PRO A 625 -42.43 -10.17 -1.05
N GLY A 626 -42.60 -10.15 0.28
CA GLY A 626 -41.67 -10.84 1.15
C GLY A 626 -42.14 -11.01 2.57
N LYS A 627 -41.24 -11.00 3.53
CA LYS A 627 -41.50 -11.24 4.96
C LYS A 627 -40.99 -10.10 5.87
N GLY A 628 -40.71 -8.93 5.30
CA GLY A 628 -40.23 -7.77 6.03
C GLY A 628 -38.69 -7.75 6.17
N GLU A 629 -37.96 -8.44 5.30
CA GLU A 629 -36.51 -8.43 5.34
C GLU A 629 -35.93 -7.13 4.75
N LEU A 630 -34.85 -6.61 5.39
CA LEU A 630 -34.09 -5.49 4.87
C LEU A 630 -32.77 -6.04 4.27
N LEU A 631 -32.73 -6.06 2.94
CA LEU A 631 -31.55 -6.49 2.19
C LEU A 631 -30.70 -5.26 1.85
N LEU A 632 -29.42 -5.30 2.23
CA LEU A 632 -28.48 -4.21 2.01
C LEU A 632 -27.31 -4.70 1.15
N THR A 633 -27.09 -4.07 0.00
CA THR A 633 -26.01 -4.44 -0.92
C THR A 633 -25.21 -3.21 -1.38
N GLY A 634 -23.96 -3.39 -1.83
CA GLY A 634 -23.06 -2.32 -2.26
C GLY A 634 -21.85 -2.11 -1.35
N GLN A 635 -21.44 -3.13 -0.58
CA GLN A 635 -20.32 -3.09 0.38
C GLN A 635 -20.49 -1.99 1.45
N LEU A 636 -21.63 -1.97 2.09
CA LEU A 636 -21.94 -1.02 3.15
C LEU A 636 -21.25 -1.44 4.44
N GLY A 637 -20.56 -0.50 5.08
CA GLY A 637 -20.01 -0.67 6.43
C GLY A 637 -21.12 -0.70 7.50
N ASP A 638 -20.74 -1.00 8.73
CA ASP A 638 -21.72 -1.25 9.80
C ASP A 638 -22.49 0.01 10.20
N VAL A 639 -21.83 1.18 10.22
CA VAL A 639 -22.48 2.46 10.53
C VAL A 639 -23.55 2.80 9.46
N MET A 640 -23.27 2.51 8.21
CA MET A 640 -24.21 2.76 7.12
C MET A 640 -25.41 1.80 7.17
N LYS A 641 -25.20 0.54 7.56
CA LYS A 641 -26.27 -0.44 7.80
C LYS A 641 -27.17 -0.02 8.95
N GLU A 642 -26.58 0.43 10.07
CA GLU A 642 -27.34 0.97 11.20
C GLU A 642 -28.17 2.18 10.79
N SER A 643 -27.62 3.07 9.97
CA SER A 643 -28.33 4.24 9.45
C SER A 643 -29.53 3.85 8.57
N ALA A 644 -29.42 2.79 7.75
CA ALA A 644 -30.56 2.26 7.00
C ALA A 644 -31.63 1.67 7.92
N MET A 645 -31.23 0.95 8.97
CA MET A 645 -32.14 0.41 9.98
C MET A 645 -32.86 1.52 10.76
N ALA A 646 -32.15 2.61 11.10
CA ALA A 646 -32.77 3.78 11.72
C ALA A 646 -33.79 4.44 10.81
N GLY A 647 -33.48 4.57 9.52
CA GLY A 647 -34.39 5.12 8.51
C GLY A 647 -35.68 4.32 8.37
N ILE A 648 -35.60 3.00 8.24
CA ILE A 648 -36.82 2.17 8.12
C ILE A 648 -37.63 2.16 9.43
N SER A 649 -36.97 2.20 10.59
CA SER A 649 -37.62 2.29 11.89
C SER A 649 -38.40 3.60 12.04
N TYR A 650 -37.81 4.71 11.60
CA TYR A 650 -38.48 5.99 11.56
C TYR A 650 -39.72 5.94 10.65
N ILE A 651 -39.59 5.41 9.43
CA ILE A 651 -40.69 5.30 8.48
C ILE A 651 -41.84 4.47 9.06
N ARG A 652 -41.53 3.36 9.73
CA ARG A 652 -42.55 2.55 10.43
C ARG A 652 -43.28 3.36 11.52
N SER A 653 -42.55 4.22 12.25
CA SER A 653 -43.16 5.01 13.33
C SER A 653 -44.16 6.08 12.85
N ILE A 654 -44.04 6.50 11.58
CA ILE A 654 -44.91 7.53 10.97
C ILE A 654 -45.87 6.97 9.90
N SER A 655 -45.92 5.65 9.75
CA SER A 655 -46.69 4.96 8.69
C SER A 655 -48.15 5.37 8.64
N GLU A 656 -48.84 5.49 9.78
CA GLU A 656 -50.24 5.90 9.88
C GLU A 656 -50.48 7.28 9.27
N LYS A 657 -49.56 8.22 9.46
CA LYS A 657 -49.67 9.59 8.94
C LYS A 657 -49.74 9.62 7.40
N TYR A 658 -49.13 8.64 6.76
CA TYR A 658 -49.03 8.54 5.29
C TYR A 658 -49.96 7.46 4.71
N GLY A 659 -50.87 6.90 5.52
CA GLY A 659 -51.81 5.89 5.07
C GLY A 659 -51.20 4.53 4.73
N ILE A 660 -50.02 4.22 5.28
CA ILE A 660 -49.37 2.94 5.07
C ILE A 660 -49.93 1.93 6.08
N GLU A 661 -50.45 0.81 5.58
CA GLU A 661 -51.04 -0.25 6.40
C GLU A 661 -50.01 -0.83 7.39
N ALA A 662 -50.43 -1.19 8.59
CA ALA A 662 -49.55 -1.68 9.63
C ALA A 662 -48.77 -2.96 9.23
N ASP A 663 -49.41 -3.83 8.44
CA ASP A 663 -48.84 -5.09 7.95
C ASP A 663 -48.02 -4.94 6.65
N TYR A 664 -47.93 -3.74 6.09
CA TYR A 664 -47.17 -3.45 4.87
C TYR A 664 -45.71 -3.89 4.98
N PHE A 665 -45.08 -3.59 6.13
CA PHE A 665 -43.68 -3.92 6.39
C PHE A 665 -43.45 -5.40 6.65
N GLU A 666 -44.46 -6.19 6.96
CA GLU A 666 -44.37 -7.63 7.11
C GLU A 666 -44.60 -8.38 5.79
N LYS A 667 -45.22 -7.72 4.81
CA LYS A 667 -45.56 -8.31 3.51
C LYS A 667 -44.57 -7.96 2.40
N HIS A 668 -43.62 -7.02 2.66
CA HIS A 668 -42.69 -6.55 1.65
C HIS A 668 -41.26 -6.60 2.18
N ASP A 669 -40.35 -7.14 1.36
CA ASP A 669 -38.90 -7.02 1.57
C ASP A 669 -38.38 -5.75 0.92
N PHE A 670 -37.42 -5.13 1.58
CA PHE A 670 -36.80 -3.87 1.19
C PHE A 670 -35.37 -4.15 0.73
N HIS A 671 -35.05 -3.95 -0.53
CA HIS A 671 -33.69 -4.09 -1.04
C HIS A 671 -33.12 -2.71 -1.32
N VAL A 672 -32.18 -2.27 -0.50
CA VAL A 672 -31.41 -1.04 -0.70
C VAL A 672 -30.07 -1.42 -1.34
N HIS A 673 -29.82 -0.87 -2.52
CA HIS A 673 -28.59 -1.06 -3.26
C HIS A 673 -27.88 0.26 -3.46
N ILE A 674 -26.57 0.27 -3.22
CA ILE A 674 -25.70 1.41 -3.58
C ILE A 674 -24.71 0.90 -4.60
N PRO A 675 -24.82 1.29 -5.89
CA PRO A 675 -23.91 0.89 -6.96
C PRO A 675 -22.45 1.14 -6.64
N GLU A 676 -21.53 0.69 -7.49
CA GLU A 676 -20.07 0.72 -7.29
C GLU A 676 -19.58 -0.18 -6.14
N GLY A 677 -19.95 -1.45 -6.17
CA GLY A 677 -19.57 -2.45 -5.17
C GLY A 677 -18.06 -2.73 -4.99
N ALA A 678 -17.19 -2.11 -5.80
CA ALA A 678 -15.74 -2.21 -5.65
C ALA A 678 -15.17 -1.30 -4.54
N VAL A 679 -15.95 -0.29 -4.09
CA VAL A 679 -15.51 0.69 -3.09
C VAL A 679 -16.33 0.50 -1.80
N PRO A 680 -15.70 0.17 -0.66
CA PRO A 680 -16.37 0.13 0.63
C PRO A 680 -16.94 1.51 0.98
N LYS A 681 -18.19 1.53 1.48
CA LYS A 681 -18.89 2.75 1.85
C LYS A 681 -19.33 2.65 3.30
N ASP A 682 -18.96 3.65 4.11
CA ASP A 682 -19.37 3.70 5.51
C ASP A 682 -19.59 5.14 5.98
N GLY A 683 -20.50 5.31 6.90
CA GLY A 683 -20.80 6.59 7.52
C GLY A 683 -22.31 6.86 7.70
N PRO A 684 -22.69 7.68 8.69
CA PRO A 684 -24.10 7.95 9.03
C PRO A 684 -24.76 8.98 8.10
N SER A 685 -23.96 9.72 7.30
CA SER A 685 -24.44 10.89 6.54
C SER A 685 -25.36 10.59 5.35
N ALA A 686 -25.54 9.31 5.01
CA ALA A 686 -26.49 8.84 3.99
C ALA A 686 -27.88 8.52 4.56
N GLY A 687 -28.13 8.73 5.86
CA GLY A 687 -29.35 8.33 6.54
C GLY A 687 -30.60 8.92 5.95
N ILE A 688 -30.64 10.26 5.77
CA ILE A 688 -31.80 10.92 5.13
C ILE A 688 -31.99 10.47 3.68
N THR A 689 -30.89 10.18 2.97
CA THR A 689 -30.97 9.74 1.57
C THR A 689 -31.58 8.35 1.46
N MET A 690 -31.13 7.40 2.30
CA MET A 690 -31.69 6.04 2.35
C MET A 690 -33.17 6.07 2.79
N ALA A 691 -33.50 6.86 3.81
CA ALA A 691 -34.85 7.01 4.27
C ALA A 691 -35.75 7.60 3.17
N THR A 692 -35.30 8.63 2.45
CA THR A 692 -36.05 9.21 1.32
C THR A 692 -36.28 8.19 0.19
N ALA A 693 -35.26 7.39 -0.15
CA ALA A 693 -35.37 6.37 -1.18
C ALA A 693 -36.36 5.26 -0.79
N ILE A 694 -36.30 4.78 0.45
CA ILE A 694 -37.25 3.80 0.99
C ILE A 694 -38.66 4.38 0.97
N PHE A 695 -38.85 5.63 1.42
CA PHE A 695 -40.12 6.29 1.48
C PHE A 695 -40.72 6.52 0.10
N SER A 696 -39.88 6.93 -0.87
CA SER A 696 -40.26 7.07 -2.28
C SER A 696 -40.76 5.75 -2.85
N ALA A 697 -40.08 4.65 -2.58
CA ALA A 697 -40.47 3.32 -3.04
C ALA A 697 -41.80 2.88 -2.42
N ILE A 698 -42.01 3.11 -1.12
CA ILE A 698 -43.27 2.77 -0.41
C ILE A 698 -44.45 3.56 -0.95
N LEU A 699 -44.29 4.87 -1.11
CA LEU A 699 -45.37 5.75 -1.58
C LEU A 699 -45.51 5.76 -3.11
N ASN A 700 -44.64 5.10 -3.83
CA ASN A 700 -44.53 5.14 -5.29
C ASN A 700 -44.51 6.58 -5.85
N ARG A 701 -43.82 7.49 -5.11
CA ARG A 701 -43.65 8.89 -5.48
C ARG A 701 -42.26 9.14 -6.03
N LYS A 702 -42.20 9.87 -7.14
CA LYS A 702 -40.95 10.21 -7.79
C LYS A 702 -40.11 11.20 -6.96
N VAL A 703 -38.81 10.98 -6.89
CA VAL A 703 -37.85 11.91 -6.32
C VAL A 703 -37.24 12.75 -7.46
N ARG A 704 -37.08 14.02 -7.21
CA ARG A 704 -36.52 14.98 -8.17
C ARG A 704 -35.07 14.64 -8.52
N ALA A 705 -34.78 14.61 -9.80
CA ALA A 705 -33.44 14.31 -10.33
C ALA A 705 -32.41 15.40 -10.02
N ASP A 706 -32.85 16.65 -9.83
CA ASP A 706 -32.01 17.81 -9.57
C ASP A 706 -31.68 18.06 -8.09
N VAL A 707 -32.13 17.14 -7.20
CA VAL A 707 -31.95 17.23 -5.75
C VAL A 707 -30.94 16.20 -5.28
N ALA A 708 -29.99 16.62 -4.45
CA ALA A 708 -29.14 15.72 -3.65
C ALA A 708 -29.26 16.07 -2.17
N MET A 709 -28.89 15.15 -1.30
CA MET A 709 -29.02 15.36 0.13
C MET A 709 -27.91 14.67 0.93
N THR A 710 -27.68 15.17 2.13
CA THR A 710 -26.79 14.56 3.10
C THR A 710 -27.24 14.89 4.50
N GLY A 711 -27.22 13.92 5.40
CA GLY A 711 -27.63 14.09 6.79
C GLY A 711 -27.76 12.75 7.49
N GLU A 712 -27.45 12.72 8.78
CA GLU A 712 -27.74 11.58 9.63
C GLU A 712 -29.20 11.66 10.12
N ILE A 713 -29.87 10.53 10.14
CA ILE A 713 -31.25 10.44 10.60
C ILE A 713 -31.34 9.82 12.00
N THR A 714 -32.21 10.36 12.84
CA THR A 714 -32.55 9.73 14.12
C THR A 714 -33.89 8.96 14.02
N LEU A 715 -34.16 8.08 14.99
CA LEU A 715 -35.40 7.33 15.10
C LEU A 715 -36.66 8.24 15.22
N ARG A 716 -36.49 9.53 15.45
CA ARG A 716 -37.57 10.53 15.52
C ARG A 716 -37.59 11.48 14.33
N GLY A 717 -36.86 11.18 13.27
CA GLY A 717 -36.82 11.96 12.04
C GLY A 717 -36.02 13.26 12.12
N ARG A 718 -35.24 13.51 13.18
CA ARG A 718 -34.36 14.67 13.24
C ARG A 718 -33.15 14.46 12.34
N VAL A 719 -32.73 15.52 11.68
CA VAL A 719 -31.56 15.55 10.82
C VAL A 719 -30.37 16.10 11.60
N LEU A 720 -29.35 15.26 11.79
CA LEU A 720 -28.14 15.60 12.55
C LEU A 720 -27.01 16.11 11.63
N PRO A 721 -26.10 16.95 12.17
CA PRO A 721 -25.00 17.54 11.41
C PRO A 721 -24.01 16.50 10.91
N ILE A 722 -23.32 16.86 9.82
CA ILE A 722 -22.36 16.00 9.12
C ILE A 722 -21.03 16.73 8.90
N GLY A 723 -19.97 15.97 8.65
CA GLY A 723 -18.67 16.49 8.25
C GLY A 723 -18.45 16.50 6.74
N GLY A 724 -17.41 17.21 6.27
CA GLY A 724 -16.98 17.26 4.88
C GLY A 724 -17.99 17.96 3.96
N LEU A 725 -18.65 18.99 4.45
CA LEU A 725 -19.70 19.70 3.69
C LEU A 725 -19.16 20.36 2.44
N LYS A 726 -17.97 20.97 2.50
CA LYS A 726 -17.32 21.61 1.34
C LYS A 726 -17.14 20.65 0.17
N GLU A 727 -16.59 19.48 0.43
CA GLU A 727 -16.36 18.45 -0.57
C GLU A 727 -17.66 17.90 -1.14
N LYS A 728 -18.69 17.72 -0.30
CA LYS A 728 -20.00 17.26 -0.71
C LYS A 728 -20.71 18.26 -1.64
N LEU A 729 -20.65 19.54 -1.33
CA LEU A 729 -21.21 20.61 -2.18
C LEU A 729 -20.47 20.73 -3.51
N LEU A 730 -19.14 20.60 -3.50
CA LEU A 730 -18.35 20.54 -4.72
C LEU A 730 -18.74 19.36 -5.62
N ALA A 731 -18.96 18.18 -5.02
CA ALA A 731 -19.43 17.01 -5.76
C ALA A 731 -20.82 17.24 -6.36
N ALA A 732 -21.74 17.80 -5.59
CA ALA A 732 -23.09 18.13 -6.06
C ALA A 732 -23.03 19.11 -7.25
N LYS A 733 -22.21 20.16 -7.16
CA LYS A 733 -22.03 21.13 -8.23
C LYS A 733 -21.47 20.50 -9.50
N ASN A 734 -20.45 19.66 -9.37
CA ASN A 734 -19.80 18.96 -10.48
C ASN A 734 -20.75 17.94 -11.16
N ALA A 735 -21.66 17.33 -10.39
CA ALA A 735 -22.69 16.45 -10.90
C ALA A 735 -23.87 17.19 -11.55
N GLY A 736 -23.89 18.53 -11.53
CA GLY A 736 -24.96 19.33 -12.11
C GLY A 736 -26.24 19.40 -11.25
N ILE A 737 -26.18 19.03 -9.98
CA ILE A 737 -27.26 19.17 -9.00
C ILE A 737 -27.59 20.64 -8.82
N LYS A 738 -28.88 20.95 -8.69
CA LYS A 738 -29.36 22.33 -8.48
C LYS A 738 -29.69 22.61 -7.02
N LYS A 739 -30.24 21.61 -6.33
CA LYS A 739 -30.68 21.75 -4.94
C LYS A 739 -29.97 20.74 -4.03
N VAL A 740 -29.52 21.21 -2.90
CA VAL A 740 -28.85 20.35 -1.91
C VAL A 740 -29.52 20.54 -0.54
N LEU A 741 -30.00 19.43 0.02
CA LEU A 741 -30.58 19.42 1.37
C LEU A 741 -29.47 19.06 2.36
N ILE A 742 -29.29 19.93 3.35
CA ILE A 742 -28.26 19.79 4.38
C ILE A 742 -28.87 19.92 5.78
N PRO A 743 -28.23 19.37 6.83
CA PRO A 743 -28.71 19.61 8.20
C PRO A 743 -28.67 21.09 8.56
N ALA A 744 -29.73 21.59 9.23
CA ALA A 744 -29.80 23.00 9.60
C ALA A 744 -28.63 23.48 10.47
N ARG A 745 -28.06 22.59 11.28
CA ARG A 745 -26.88 22.90 12.09
C ARG A 745 -25.60 23.13 11.28
N ASN A 746 -25.51 22.62 10.04
CA ASN A 746 -24.41 22.91 9.13
C ASN A 746 -24.57 24.24 8.37
N LYS A 747 -25.60 25.05 8.66
CA LYS A 747 -25.79 26.36 8.02
C LYS A 747 -24.57 27.28 8.26
N ARG A 748 -23.95 27.22 9.44
CA ARG A 748 -22.74 27.99 9.76
C ARG A 748 -21.59 27.62 8.83
N ASP A 749 -21.40 26.31 8.59
CA ASP A 749 -20.34 25.83 7.71
C ASP A 749 -20.54 26.36 6.26
N VAL A 750 -21.82 26.52 5.82
CA VAL A 750 -22.12 27.12 4.51
C VAL A 750 -21.76 28.60 4.45
N GLU A 751 -21.98 29.35 5.53
CA GLU A 751 -21.66 30.78 5.62
C GLU A 751 -20.15 31.05 5.55
N GLU A 752 -19.32 30.09 5.96
CA GLU A 752 -17.85 30.15 5.89
C GLU A 752 -17.32 29.77 4.49
N LEU A 753 -18.16 29.15 3.64
CA LEU A 753 -17.70 28.74 2.30
C LEU A 753 -17.62 29.90 1.34
N SER A 754 -16.64 29.84 0.44
CA SER A 754 -16.50 30.82 -0.64
C SER A 754 -17.72 30.87 -1.56
N ALA A 755 -18.07 32.05 -2.03
CA ALA A 755 -19.17 32.26 -2.98
C ALA A 755 -19.02 31.40 -4.26
N GLU A 756 -17.83 31.00 -4.60
CA GLU A 756 -17.56 30.11 -5.74
C GLU A 756 -18.21 28.74 -5.57
N ILE A 757 -18.21 28.19 -4.36
CA ILE A 757 -18.78 26.88 -4.07
C ILE A 757 -20.31 26.94 -4.08
N THR A 758 -20.87 27.94 -3.42
CA THR A 758 -22.33 28.09 -3.24
C THR A 758 -23.05 28.62 -4.47
N LYS A 759 -22.35 29.37 -5.34
CA LYS A 759 -22.97 29.95 -6.54
C LYS A 759 -23.50 28.88 -7.49
N GLY A 760 -24.78 28.92 -7.76
CA GLY A 760 -25.49 27.99 -8.67
C GLY A 760 -26.07 26.78 -7.97
N LEU A 761 -25.91 26.65 -6.65
CA LEU A 761 -26.58 25.66 -5.80
C LEU A 761 -27.63 26.35 -4.91
N GLU A 762 -28.84 25.82 -4.87
CA GLU A 762 -29.84 26.15 -3.88
C GLU A 762 -29.64 25.24 -2.67
N ILE A 763 -29.05 25.78 -1.59
CA ILE A 763 -28.71 25.02 -0.39
C ILE A 763 -29.84 25.22 0.61
N ILE A 764 -30.54 24.15 0.98
CA ILE A 764 -31.73 24.17 1.84
C ILE A 764 -31.35 23.49 3.17
N PRO A 765 -31.30 24.25 4.28
CA PRO A 765 -31.13 23.66 5.59
C PRO A 765 -32.42 23.01 6.09
N VAL A 766 -32.36 21.78 6.60
CA VAL A 766 -33.47 20.98 7.07
C VAL A 766 -33.22 20.47 8.50
N GLU A 767 -34.26 20.47 9.34
CA GLU A 767 -34.21 19.98 10.72
C GLU A 767 -34.90 18.63 10.90
N GLN A 768 -35.94 18.37 10.09
CA GLN A 768 -36.77 17.18 10.17
C GLN A 768 -36.87 16.47 8.82
N MET A 769 -37.05 15.16 8.88
CA MET A 769 -37.20 14.34 7.68
C MET A 769 -38.41 14.74 6.82
N GLU A 770 -39.47 15.31 7.43
CA GLU A 770 -40.65 15.79 6.72
C GLU A 770 -40.30 16.92 5.76
N GLU A 771 -39.42 17.87 6.18
CA GLU A 771 -38.93 18.95 5.32
C GLU A 771 -38.10 18.37 4.16
N VAL A 772 -37.32 17.32 4.43
CA VAL A 772 -36.54 16.62 3.37
C VAL A 772 -37.48 16.08 2.31
N LEU A 773 -38.60 15.42 2.71
CA LEU A 773 -39.58 14.84 1.79
C LEU A 773 -40.32 15.89 0.96
N GLU A 774 -40.65 17.05 1.57
CA GLU A 774 -41.28 18.17 0.86
C GLU A 774 -40.43 18.70 -0.27
N HIS A 775 -39.13 18.81 -0.06
CA HIS A 775 -38.20 19.32 -1.06
C HIS A 775 -37.75 18.27 -2.07
N ALA A 776 -37.71 16.99 -1.66
CA ALA A 776 -37.22 15.89 -2.48
C ALA A 776 -38.25 15.36 -3.48
N PHE A 777 -39.53 15.30 -3.10
CA PHE A 777 -40.53 14.74 -3.96
C PHE A 777 -40.98 15.72 -5.06
N VAL A 778 -41.38 15.15 -6.18
CA VAL A 778 -42.09 15.91 -7.22
C VAL A 778 -43.47 16.32 -6.67
N PRO A 779 -43.86 17.61 -6.77
CA PRO A 779 -45.24 18.02 -6.43
C PRO A 779 -46.25 17.21 -7.21
N GLU A 780 -47.38 16.88 -6.57
CA GLU A 780 -48.50 16.18 -7.22
C GLU A 780 -49.16 17.01 -8.30
#